data_a041580eecf138a0b050b393fd2dbf63
#
_entry.id   a041580eecf138a0b050b393fd2dbf63
#
_cell.length_a   1.000
_cell.length_b   1.000
_cell.length_c   1.000
_cell.angle_alpha   90.00
_cell.angle_beta   90.00
_cell.angle_gamma   90.00
#
_symmetry.space_group_name_H-M   'P 1'
#
loop_
_entity.id
_entity.type
_entity.pdbx_description
1 polymer ?
#
loop_
_entity_poly.entity_id
_entity_poly.type
_entity_poly.pdbx_seq_one_letter_code
_entity_poly.pdbx_strand_id
1 'polypeptide(L)'
;MPPELHLGRYHDLAGAIAERLSADPQQEVIVNSAGLANAITAELLRGRAGVIGLRLQTIDNFARRLLNDAGEYPRVAADAERRLAMRAAVRTIDDPLMESRGMAAMLERSYRDVRDSGMTLGQFDARRPRTKLALRAWREYERLIAQLGAIDPADLLARAAELAANAKPQIVAGFYDMTGAQLRLIEALPLEAIYIPAGDAPAYGFATPFVQRFGELAAGSSQLAATTRVTQHDNRIEELRSVCQNVAALLAEGVAPRSIGVVARTLEPYDVHLLNRFAAEHGFTTAAEDTTPLGAHRLGRGVATLLRLREDDFPRNAVIELLRDGFQPKRRVKIDEVDAATRRAHVAGGLSDSLRHLAGKPFVEDYLAVVAELESLAPTGAMSGREASALLRSLSRHFEIETESDGAALDAIDEVAALFSRAGRWRFDVPALLDALEQQLLRRTTNDQQPTVWAGDVMRFRGRSFEHLFAIRMQDELFPQRRVEDPLLPDADRRPLGLREIGDGRDEERLLFQLLLDGATTSIRFSFAGSDGFGKVLRRSAFLRDFVAPLAVDRWPLTEGLGQRRTANGERQLQLLAKSGTNSSFDGYLFAEGDDPAVRARLAAALQSVSPTQLEDFGECPQKFLLKHVLGARDVEDPEHELQMNARDKGKVDHGILERFYREVSEDDIERAAEWLPRLEPSLAARIEALVDETYDALERDAPPFNPTMRQIERGATRRILREFLARDLADLHATGLRPKEFEYRCETRLDVGGVSLRVEGWIDRIDADGAGRYRVVDYKGGKATRHKDLPKKVDRGVRLQLPLYAMAVAQFFGTDDVSGAIKPLVFPEAKPDKFMFHLAGREEALRATLALFAGAILDGQFPAFPADTDKDFNACKYCPVSHSCRTRHDLAEKYAVVRHGDPRTLLGGGE
;
A
#
# COMPACT_ATOMS: atom_id res chain seq x y z
N MET A 1 -57.62 9.61 -3.45
CA MET A 1 -57.57 8.88 -2.17
C MET A 1 -56.12 8.88 -1.73
N PRO A 2 -55.84 8.88 -0.41
CA PRO A 2 -54.47 8.69 0.00
C PRO A 2 -53.97 7.31 -0.49
N PRO A 3 -52.65 7.16 -0.83
CA PRO A 3 -52.11 5.87 -1.27
C PRO A 3 -52.17 4.83 -0.14
N GLU A 4 -52.27 3.57 -0.50
CA GLU A 4 -52.14 2.47 0.46
C GLU A 4 -50.72 2.42 1.01
N LEU A 5 -50.52 2.47 2.32
CA LEU A 5 -49.22 2.41 2.97
C LEU A 5 -48.92 1.00 3.50
N HIS A 6 -47.85 0.39 3.03
CA HIS A 6 -47.37 -0.92 3.44
C HIS A 6 -45.99 -0.80 4.09
N LEU A 7 -45.87 -1.23 5.34
CA LEU A 7 -44.65 -1.20 6.15
C LEU A 7 -44.13 -2.62 6.40
N GLY A 8 -42.84 -2.88 6.24
CA GLY A 8 -42.28 -4.19 6.49
C GLY A 8 -40.79 -4.28 6.15
N ARG A 9 -40.17 -5.42 6.40
CA ARG A 9 -38.76 -5.64 5.97
C ARG A 9 -38.68 -5.82 4.44
N TYR A 10 -37.54 -5.56 3.85
CA TYR A 10 -37.38 -5.62 2.38
C TYR A 10 -37.84 -6.93 1.74
N HIS A 11 -37.55 -8.09 2.35
CA HIS A 11 -37.98 -9.37 1.79
C HIS A 11 -39.50 -9.56 1.88
N ASP A 12 -40.14 -9.07 2.94
CA ASP A 12 -41.62 -9.10 3.10
C ASP A 12 -42.24 -8.18 2.04
N LEU A 13 -41.68 -6.99 1.82
CA LEU A 13 -42.12 -6.05 0.80
C LEU A 13 -42.02 -6.65 -0.62
N ALA A 14 -40.95 -7.33 -0.93
CA ALA A 14 -40.76 -7.96 -2.23
C ALA A 14 -41.83 -9.02 -2.52
N GLY A 15 -42.17 -9.85 -1.50
CA GLY A 15 -43.26 -10.83 -1.56
C GLY A 15 -44.63 -10.19 -1.74
N ALA A 16 -44.94 -9.17 -0.95
CA ALA A 16 -46.24 -8.47 -1.03
C ALA A 16 -46.44 -7.76 -2.38
N ILE A 17 -45.35 -7.13 -2.91
CA ILE A 17 -45.39 -6.51 -4.25
C ILE A 17 -45.58 -7.58 -5.34
N ALA A 18 -44.86 -8.71 -5.22
CA ALA A 18 -44.95 -9.81 -6.18
C ALA A 18 -46.37 -10.42 -6.18
N GLU A 19 -47.00 -10.57 -5.05
CA GLU A 19 -48.39 -11.02 -4.95
C GLU A 19 -49.35 -10.05 -5.66
N ARG A 20 -49.22 -8.74 -5.43
CA ARG A 20 -50.02 -7.70 -6.08
C ARG A 20 -49.78 -7.72 -7.59
N LEU A 21 -48.57 -7.77 -8.07
CA LEU A 21 -48.23 -7.85 -9.49
C LEU A 21 -48.65 -9.19 -10.13
N SER A 22 -48.84 -10.22 -9.34
CA SER A 22 -49.38 -11.50 -9.83
C SER A 22 -50.86 -11.37 -10.19
N ALA A 23 -51.60 -10.50 -9.55
CA ALA A 23 -53.01 -10.19 -9.85
C ALA A 23 -53.10 -9.22 -11.04
N ASP A 24 -52.22 -8.24 -11.16
CA ASP A 24 -52.15 -7.30 -12.27
C ASP A 24 -50.69 -6.99 -12.66
N PRO A 25 -50.12 -7.74 -13.61
CA PRO A 25 -48.73 -7.55 -14.09
C PRO A 25 -48.48 -6.23 -14.82
N GLN A 26 -49.54 -5.47 -15.17
CA GLN A 26 -49.37 -4.21 -15.91
C GLN A 26 -49.19 -3.00 -14.99
N GLN A 27 -49.28 -3.18 -13.69
CA GLN A 27 -48.97 -2.12 -12.71
C GLN A 27 -47.51 -1.71 -12.82
N GLU A 28 -47.27 -0.41 -12.70
CA GLU A 28 -45.94 0.16 -12.79
C GLU A 28 -45.36 0.41 -11.39
N VAL A 29 -44.14 -0.07 -11.13
CA VAL A 29 -43.47 0.05 -9.84
C VAL A 29 -42.18 0.84 -9.98
N ILE A 30 -42.09 1.93 -9.21
CA ILE A 30 -40.85 2.70 -9.03
C ILE A 30 -40.13 2.14 -7.82
N VAL A 31 -38.94 1.57 -8.06
CA VAL A 31 -38.11 0.95 -7.02
C VAL A 31 -36.90 1.79 -6.70
N ASN A 32 -36.42 1.69 -5.44
CA ASN A 32 -35.23 2.40 -4.99
C ASN A 32 -33.92 1.79 -5.52
N SER A 33 -33.93 0.52 -5.95
CA SER A 33 -32.72 -0.20 -6.35
C SER A 33 -33.03 -1.33 -7.34
N ALA A 34 -32.04 -1.66 -8.18
CA ALA A 34 -32.09 -2.86 -9.00
C ALA A 34 -32.14 -4.14 -8.13
N GLY A 35 -31.62 -4.09 -6.90
CA GLY A 35 -31.67 -5.19 -5.94
C GLY A 35 -33.11 -5.57 -5.61
N LEU A 36 -33.96 -4.60 -5.28
CA LEU A 36 -35.37 -4.82 -4.99
C LEU A 36 -36.13 -5.26 -6.26
N ALA A 37 -35.84 -4.66 -7.42
CA ALA A 37 -36.45 -5.10 -8.69
C ALA A 37 -36.17 -6.59 -8.95
N ASN A 38 -34.93 -7.03 -8.75
CA ASN A 38 -34.57 -8.43 -8.94
C ASN A 38 -35.24 -9.35 -7.89
N ALA A 39 -35.35 -8.91 -6.64
CA ALA A 39 -36.02 -9.67 -5.59
C ALA A 39 -37.51 -9.86 -5.93
N ILE A 40 -38.22 -8.80 -6.33
CA ILE A 40 -39.60 -8.86 -6.78
C ILE A 40 -39.74 -9.80 -7.99
N THR A 41 -38.82 -9.69 -8.96
CA THR A 41 -38.83 -10.55 -10.15
C THR A 41 -38.65 -12.02 -9.77
N ALA A 42 -37.70 -12.32 -8.85
CA ALA A 42 -37.45 -13.68 -8.39
C ALA A 42 -38.70 -14.29 -7.68
N GLU A 43 -39.38 -13.49 -6.85
CA GLU A 43 -40.64 -13.92 -6.21
C GLU A 43 -41.74 -14.19 -7.23
N LEU A 44 -41.91 -13.32 -8.22
CA LEU A 44 -42.88 -13.47 -9.29
C LEU A 44 -42.66 -14.72 -10.14
N LEU A 45 -41.41 -15.10 -10.34
CA LEU A 45 -41.00 -16.26 -11.14
C LEU A 45 -41.04 -17.58 -10.37
N ARG A 46 -41.29 -17.57 -9.04
CA ARG A 46 -41.44 -18.81 -8.28
C ARG A 46 -42.55 -19.67 -8.84
N GLY A 47 -42.18 -20.81 -9.44
CA GLY A 47 -43.13 -21.76 -10.06
C GLY A 47 -43.74 -21.30 -11.37
N ARG A 48 -43.21 -20.25 -12.01
CA ARG A 48 -43.67 -19.73 -13.30
C ARG A 48 -42.54 -19.70 -14.33
N ALA A 49 -42.88 -19.96 -15.61
CA ALA A 49 -41.92 -19.90 -16.71
C ALA A 49 -41.57 -18.47 -17.15
N GLY A 50 -42.39 -17.48 -16.82
CA GLY A 50 -42.16 -16.08 -17.17
C GLY A 50 -43.35 -15.18 -16.83
N VAL A 51 -43.13 -13.87 -16.87
CA VAL A 51 -44.15 -12.82 -16.66
C VAL A 51 -44.01 -11.81 -17.81
N ILE A 52 -45.12 -11.46 -18.45
CA ILE A 52 -45.15 -10.50 -19.56
C ILE A 52 -45.75 -9.18 -19.08
N GLY A 53 -45.14 -8.07 -19.52
CA GLY A 53 -45.64 -6.72 -19.24
C GLY A 53 -45.13 -6.08 -17.95
N LEU A 54 -44.27 -6.78 -17.19
CA LEU A 54 -43.70 -6.28 -15.94
C LEU A 54 -42.88 -5.00 -16.15
N ARG A 55 -43.18 -3.96 -15.34
CA ARG A 55 -42.51 -2.65 -15.39
C ARG A 55 -41.98 -2.26 -14.01
N LEU A 56 -40.78 -2.74 -13.73
CA LEU A 56 -40.00 -2.33 -12.54
C LEU A 56 -38.88 -1.39 -12.99
N GLN A 57 -38.85 -0.17 -12.46
CA GLN A 57 -37.89 0.84 -12.92
C GLN A 57 -37.44 1.74 -11.77
N THR A 58 -36.18 2.23 -11.86
CA THR A 58 -35.69 3.24 -10.95
C THR A 58 -36.35 4.60 -11.23
N ILE A 59 -36.32 5.51 -10.26
CA ILE A 59 -36.95 6.83 -10.38
C ILE A 59 -36.40 7.65 -11.56
N ASP A 60 -35.08 7.54 -11.86
CA ASP A 60 -34.46 8.25 -12.99
C ASP A 60 -34.91 7.67 -14.33
N ASN A 61 -35.03 6.34 -14.43
CA ASN A 61 -35.55 5.70 -15.63
C ASN A 61 -37.04 6.01 -15.85
N PHE A 62 -37.79 6.07 -14.77
CA PHE A 62 -39.19 6.51 -14.83
C PHE A 62 -39.30 7.96 -15.32
N ALA A 63 -38.53 8.90 -14.73
CA ALA A 63 -38.52 10.29 -15.11
C ALA A 63 -38.16 10.48 -16.61
N ARG A 64 -37.13 9.78 -17.07
CA ARG A 64 -36.71 9.79 -18.50
C ARG A 64 -37.81 9.27 -19.42
N ARG A 65 -38.45 8.17 -19.04
CA ARG A 65 -39.57 7.62 -19.82
C ARG A 65 -40.73 8.60 -19.88
N LEU A 66 -41.12 9.21 -18.75
CA LEU A 66 -42.22 10.17 -18.68
C LEU A 66 -42.00 11.35 -19.64
N LEU A 67 -40.76 11.88 -19.69
CA LEU A 67 -40.39 12.92 -20.64
C LEU A 67 -40.43 12.43 -22.11
N ASN A 68 -39.91 11.22 -22.37
CA ASN A 68 -39.90 10.64 -23.69
C ASN A 68 -41.33 10.42 -24.21
N ASP A 69 -42.25 9.96 -23.34
CA ASP A 69 -43.64 9.76 -23.65
C ASP A 69 -44.35 11.11 -23.97
N ALA A 70 -43.86 12.21 -23.40
CA ALA A 70 -44.30 13.57 -23.72
C ALA A 70 -43.65 14.19 -24.97
N GLY A 71 -42.74 13.46 -25.63
CA GLY A 71 -42.02 13.93 -26.83
C GLY A 71 -40.75 14.72 -26.52
N GLU A 72 -40.30 14.76 -25.24
CA GLU A 72 -39.06 15.35 -24.83
C GLU A 72 -37.97 14.27 -24.71
N TYR A 73 -36.82 14.49 -25.32
CA TYR A 73 -35.70 13.53 -25.33
C TYR A 73 -34.41 14.20 -24.77
N PRO A 74 -34.41 14.60 -23.49
CA PRO A 74 -33.26 15.33 -22.97
C PRO A 74 -32.05 14.42 -22.86
N ARG A 75 -30.88 14.90 -23.28
CA ARG A 75 -29.61 14.25 -22.98
C ARG A 75 -29.17 14.61 -21.59
N VAL A 76 -29.10 13.64 -20.71
CA VAL A 76 -28.58 13.83 -19.34
C VAL A 76 -27.07 13.74 -19.35
N ALA A 77 -26.39 14.66 -18.70
CA ALA A 77 -24.94 14.67 -18.60
C ALA A 77 -24.44 13.47 -17.82
N ALA A 78 -23.49 12.73 -18.40
CA ALA A 78 -22.81 11.61 -17.74
C ALA A 78 -21.90 12.12 -16.59
N ASP A 79 -21.61 11.24 -15.62
CA ASP A 79 -20.77 11.58 -14.46
C ASP A 79 -19.41 12.18 -14.86
N ALA A 80 -18.76 11.60 -15.86
CA ALA A 80 -17.49 12.09 -16.38
C ALA A 80 -17.62 13.50 -17.01
N GLU A 81 -18.71 13.76 -17.73
CA GLU A 81 -18.98 15.09 -18.31
C GLU A 81 -19.21 16.15 -17.22
N ARG A 82 -19.96 15.79 -16.17
CA ARG A 82 -20.21 16.67 -15.01
C ARG A 82 -18.92 17.05 -14.30
N ARG A 83 -18.06 16.06 -14.02
CA ARG A 83 -16.74 16.31 -13.38
C ARG A 83 -15.86 17.21 -14.24
N LEU A 84 -15.79 16.96 -15.56
CA LEU A 84 -15.03 17.84 -16.46
C LEU A 84 -15.62 19.25 -16.53
N ALA A 85 -16.93 19.38 -16.58
CA ALA A 85 -17.57 20.70 -16.58
C ALA A 85 -17.30 21.48 -15.28
N MET A 86 -17.35 20.80 -14.12
CA MET A 86 -17.03 21.45 -12.84
C MET A 86 -15.56 21.86 -12.77
N ARG A 87 -14.62 21.03 -13.24
CA ARG A 87 -13.21 21.41 -13.33
C ARG A 87 -12.96 22.59 -14.25
N ALA A 88 -13.62 22.62 -15.41
CA ALA A 88 -13.53 23.75 -16.33
C ALA A 88 -14.14 25.02 -15.71
N ALA A 89 -15.27 24.91 -15.00
CA ALA A 89 -15.91 26.02 -14.31
C ALA A 89 -15.00 26.65 -13.23
N VAL A 90 -14.36 25.81 -12.41
CA VAL A 90 -13.42 26.27 -11.37
C VAL A 90 -12.30 27.11 -11.96
N ARG A 91 -11.76 26.73 -13.13
CA ARG A 91 -10.67 27.44 -13.80
C ARG A 91 -11.03 28.80 -14.38
N THR A 92 -12.31 29.11 -14.51
CA THR A 92 -12.76 30.45 -14.96
C THR A 92 -12.77 31.49 -13.83
N ILE A 93 -12.54 31.02 -12.59
CA ILE A 93 -12.61 31.90 -11.40
C ILE A 93 -11.20 32.22 -10.95
N ASP A 94 -10.85 33.47 -11.04
CA ASP A 94 -9.58 34.03 -10.55
C ASP A 94 -9.65 34.19 -9.02
N ASP A 95 -9.29 33.10 -8.29
CA ASP A 95 -9.20 33.05 -6.84
C ASP A 95 -8.27 31.91 -6.41
N PRO A 96 -7.27 32.16 -5.54
CA PRO A 96 -6.29 31.14 -5.12
C PRO A 96 -6.90 29.87 -4.51
N LEU A 97 -8.08 29.95 -3.88
CA LEU A 97 -8.78 28.78 -3.34
C LEU A 97 -9.19 27.81 -4.45
N MET A 98 -9.49 28.33 -5.64
CA MET A 98 -9.91 27.52 -6.79
C MET A 98 -8.77 26.70 -7.41
N GLU A 99 -7.51 27.05 -7.14
CA GLU A 99 -6.35 26.30 -7.59
C GLU A 99 -6.08 25.06 -6.74
N SER A 100 -6.76 24.92 -5.59
CA SER A 100 -6.55 23.81 -4.66
C SER A 100 -6.95 22.48 -5.27
N ARG A 101 -6.08 21.47 -5.12
CA ARG A 101 -6.39 20.07 -5.49
C ARG A 101 -7.64 19.61 -4.74
N GLY A 102 -8.61 19.02 -5.45
CA GLY A 102 -9.87 18.57 -4.87
C GLY A 102 -10.99 19.60 -4.80
N MET A 103 -10.76 20.90 -5.08
CA MET A 103 -11.79 21.92 -5.05
C MET A 103 -12.96 21.61 -6.00
N ALA A 104 -12.67 21.17 -7.21
CA ALA A 104 -13.73 20.81 -8.17
C ALA A 104 -14.62 19.67 -7.65
N ALA A 105 -14.05 18.63 -7.04
CA ALA A 105 -14.81 17.53 -6.46
C ALA A 105 -15.63 17.96 -5.24
N MET A 106 -15.12 18.88 -4.45
CA MET A 106 -15.83 19.47 -3.30
C MET A 106 -17.01 20.30 -3.77
N LEU A 107 -16.81 21.17 -4.77
CA LEU A 107 -17.86 21.99 -5.38
C LEU A 107 -18.93 21.13 -6.06
N GLU A 108 -18.54 20.05 -6.73
CA GLU A 108 -19.51 19.11 -7.34
C GLU A 108 -20.38 18.45 -6.27
N ARG A 109 -19.80 18.02 -5.15
CA ARG A 109 -20.52 17.41 -4.03
C ARG A 109 -21.51 18.41 -3.43
N SER A 110 -21.06 19.60 -3.06
CA SER A 110 -21.92 20.64 -2.48
C SER A 110 -22.99 21.11 -3.47
N TYR A 111 -22.67 21.19 -4.76
CA TYR A 111 -23.65 21.50 -5.82
C TYR A 111 -24.75 20.43 -5.84
N ARG A 112 -24.36 19.15 -5.83
CA ARG A 112 -25.31 18.05 -5.83
C ARG A 112 -26.22 18.08 -4.62
N ASP A 113 -25.69 18.34 -3.41
CA ASP A 113 -26.50 18.45 -2.19
C ASP A 113 -27.55 19.54 -2.33
N VAL A 114 -27.19 20.71 -2.90
CA VAL A 114 -28.12 21.81 -3.13
C VAL A 114 -29.16 21.46 -4.18
N ARG A 115 -28.78 20.86 -5.31
CA ARG A 115 -29.69 20.53 -6.41
C ARG A 115 -30.59 19.34 -6.06
N ASP A 116 -30.05 18.33 -5.35
CA ASP A 116 -30.82 17.17 -4.89
C ASP A 116 -31.85 17.55 -3.84
N SER A 117 -31.67 18.64 -3.07
CA SER A 117 -32.74 19.19 -2.20
C SER A 117 -33.90 19.76 -3.02
N GLY A 118 -33.73 19.88 -4.34
CA GLY A 118 -34.67 20.44 -5.29
C GLY A 118 -34.58 21.97 -5.36
N MET A 119 -33.57 22.59 -4.78
CA MET A 119 -33.31 24.03 -4.86
C MET A 119 -32.66 24.39 -6.19
N THR A 120 -33.10 25.51 -6.79
CA THR A 120 -32.38 26.11 -7.93
C THR A 120 -31.28 27.02 -7.44
N LEU A 121 -30.28 27.32 -8.30
CA LEU A 121 -29.23 28.28 -7.95
C LEU A 121 -29.76 29.70 -7.72
N GLY A 122 -30.94 30.03 -8.26
CA GLY A 122 -31.61 31.31 -8.01
C GLY A 122 -32.16 31.42 -6.60
N GLN A 123 -32.50 30.32 -5.96
CA GLN A 123 -33.01 30.24 -4.60
C GLN A 123 -31.89 30.12 -3.55
N PHE A 124 -30.67 29.82 -3.98
CA PHE A 124 -29.52 29.62 -3.09
C PHE A 124 -28.99 30.95 -2.54
N ASP A 125 -29.12 31.14 -1.22
CA ASP A 125 -28.68 32.38 -0.54
C ASP A 125 -27.18 32.28 -0.16
N ALA A 126 -26.33 32.79 -1.02
CA ALA A 126 -24.89 32.83 -0.85
C ALA A 126 -24.43 34.03 0.02
N ARG A 127 -24.47 33.88 1.35
CA ARG A 127 -24.12 34.98 2.29
C ARG A 127 -22.63 35.13 2.53
N ARG A 128 -21.87 34.03 2.56
CA ARG A 128 -20.46 34.04 2.89
C ARG A 128 -19.57 34.13 1.66
N PRO A 129 -18.33 34.66 1.76
CA PRO A 129 -17.42 34.73 0.61
C PRO A 129 -17.26 33.42 -0.13
N ARG A 130 -17.04 32.31 0.63
CA ARG A 130 -16.87 30.95 0.07
C ARG A 130 -18.11 30.46 -0.67
N THR A 131 -19.32 30.73 -0.18
CA THR A 131 -20.54 30.32 -0.86
C THR A 131 -20.84 31.19 -2.07
N LYS A 132 -20.38 32.46 -2.09
CA LYS A 132 -20.43 33.31 -3.29
C LYS A 132 -19.50 32.78 -4.39
N LEU A 133 -18.31 32.36 -4.03
CA LEU A 133 -17.39 31.73 -4.97
C LEU A 133 -17.96 30.40 -5.50
N ALA A 134 -18.52 29.54 -4.62
CA ALA A 134 -19.19 28.31 -5.03
C ALA A 134 -20.35 28.59 -6.01
N LEU A 135 -21.21 29.57 -5.73
CA LEU A 135 -22.32 29.96 -6.62
C LEU A 135 -21.83 30.41 -7.99
N ARG A 136 -20.70 31.14 -8.08
CA ARG A 136 -20.08 31.52 -9.35
C ARG A 136 -19.65 30.27 -10.15
N ALA A 137 -18.96 29.33 -9.49
CA ALA A 137 -18.54 28.09 -10.11
C ALA A 137 -19.72 27.23 -10.58
N TRP A 138 -20.78 27.12 -9.78
CA TRP A 138 -21.98 26.36 -10.10
C TRP A 138 -22.77 26.94 -11.28
N ARG A 139 -22.89 28.25 -11.36
CA ARG A 139 -23.51 28.94 -12.51
C ARG A 139 -22.73 28.71 -13.80
N GLU A 140 -21.40 28.75 -13.70
CA GLU A 140 -20.55 28.46 -14.85
C GLU A 140 -20.63 26.98 -15.23
N TYR A 141 -20.68 26.07 -14.26
CA TYR A 141 -20.93 24.64 -14.50
C TYR A 141 -22.26 24.39 -15.26
N GLU A 142 -23.37 24.99 -14.81
CA GLU A 142 -24.66 24.86 -15.51
C GLU A 142 -24.58 25.37 -16.95
N ARG A 143 -23.88 26.51 -17.14
CA ARG A 143 -23.65 27.06 -18.50
C ARG A 143 -22.85 26.11 -19.39
N LEU A 144 -21.82 25.46 -18.82
CA LEU A 144 -20.99 24.50 -19.55
C LEU A 144 -21.77 23.22 -19.87
N ILE A 145 -22.57 22.68 -18.95
CA ILE A 145 -23.44 21.51 -19.21
C ILE A 145 -24.43 21.84 -20.36
N ALA A 146 -25.05 23.02 -20.32
CA ALA A 146 -25.94 23.47 -21.41
C ALA A 146 -25.21 23.58 -22.77
N GLN A 147 -23.94 24.02 -22.79
CA GLN A 147 -23.13 24.05 -24.02
C GLN A 147 -22.87 22.65 -24.62
N LEU A 148 -22.83 21.60 -23.79
CA LEU A 148 -22.75 20.22 -24.24
C LEU A 148 -24.09 19.71 -24.82
N GLY A 149 -25.15 20.51 -24.81
CA GLY A 149 -26.50 20.06 -25.19
C GLY A 149 -27.07 19.03 -24.21
N ALA A 150 -26.69 19.11 -22.93
CA ALA A 150 -27.11 18.21 -21.87
C ALA A 150 -27.82 18.99 -20.75
N ILE A 151 -28.55 18.22 -19.91
CA ILE A 151 -29.13 18.72 -18.66
C ILE A 151 -28.50 17.99 -17.47
N ASP A 152 -28.53 18.62 -16.31
CA ASP A 152 -28.14 17.97 -15.07
C ASP A 152 -29.19 16.92 -14.63
N PRO A 153 -28.84 15.81 -13.95
CA PRO A 153 -29.80 14.82 -13.43
C PRO A 153 -30.90 15.43 -12.55
N ALA A 154 -30.61 16.46 -11.77
CA ALA A 154 -31.62 17.15 -10.95
C ALA A 154 -32.69 17.85 -11.81
N ASP A 155 -32.30 18.37 -12.99
CA ASP A 155 -33.24 18.99 -13.92
C ASP A 155 -34.16 17.95 -14.61
N LEU A 156 -33.66 16.72 -14.79
CA LEU A 156 -34.49 15.61 -15.28
C LEU A 156 -35.67 15.34 -14.35
N LEU A 157 -35.42 15.24 -13.04
CA LEU A 157 -36.45 15.03 -12.03
C LEU A 157 -37.40 16.23 -11.93
N ALA A 158 -36.88 17.45 -12.00
CA ALA A 158 -37.69 18.67 -11.94
C ALA A 158 -38.68 18.75 -13.13
N ARG A 159 -38.19 18.50 -14.35
CA ARG A 159 -39.06 18.48 -15.57
C ARG A 159 -40.06 17.37 -15.54
N ALA A 160 -39.66 16.16 -15.07
CA ALA A 160 -40.59 15.04 -14.95
C ALA A 160 -41.70 15.35 -13.94
N ALA A 161 -41.41 16.08 -12.86
CA ALA A 161 -42.41 16.48 -11.86
C ALA A 161 -43.50 17.40 -12.44
N GLU A 162 -43.20 18.23 -13.44
CA GLU A 162 -44.18 19.06 -14.14
C GLU A 162 -45.20 18.26 -14.94
N LEU A 163 -44.81 17.05 -15.41
CA LEU A 163 -45.65 16.14 -16.20
C LEU A 163 -46.32 15.05 -15.36
N ALA A 164 -45.92 14.91 -14.09
CA ALA A 164 -46.23 13.79 -13.23
C ALA A 164 -47.72 13.57 -12.99
N ALA A 165 -48.51 14.65 -12.94
CA ALA A 165 -49.98 14.58 -12.72
C ALA A 165 -50.72 13.80 -13.86
N ASN A 166 -50.12 13.70 -15.01
CA ASN A 166 -50.71 13.00 -16.20
C ASN A 166 -50.27 11.53 -16.29
N ALA A 167 -49.41 11.07 -15.36
CA ALA A 167 -48.96 9.69 -15.35
C ALA A 167 -50.05 8.72 -14.91
N LYS A 168 -49.92 7.44 -15.26
CA LYS A 168 -50.75 6.37 -14.71
C LYS A 168 -50.52 6.24 -13.19
N PRO A 169 -51.41 5.66 -12.44
CA PRO A 169 -51.17 5.34 -11.04
C PRO A 169 -49.91 4.50 -10.86
N GLN A 170 -49.10 4.87 -9.85
CA GLN A 170 -47.78 4.26 -9.61
C GLN A 170 -47.75 3.59 -8.25
N ILE A 171 -47.00 2.48 -8.19
CA ILE A 171 -46.53 1.90 -6.92
C ILE A 171 -45.11 2.39 -6.67
N VAL A 172 -44.81 2.84 -5.45
CA VAL A 172 -43.50 3.26 -5.02
C VAL A 172 -42.95 2.31 -3.96
N ALA A 173 -41.76 1.79 -4.11
CA ALA A 173 -41.27 0.71 -3.27
C ALA A 173 -39.80 0.84 -2.84
N GLY A 174 -39.54 0.51 -1.56
CA GLY A 174 -38.21 0.32 -1.00
C GLY A 174 -37.47 1.60 -0.59
N PHE A 175 -38.10 2.76 -0.72
CA PHE A 175 -37.51 4.00 -0.25
C PHE A 175 -37.74 4.17 1.25
N TYR A 176 -36.74 4.55 1.99
CA TYR A 176 -36.79 4.93 3.41
C TYR A 176 -36.40 6.40 3.59
N ASP A 177 -35.91 7.01 2.53
CA ASP A 177 -35.59 8.42 2.40
C ASP A 177 -35.49 8.78 0.92
N MET A 178 -35.73 10.04 0.60
CA MET A 178 -35.64 10.58 -0.74
C MET A 178 -34.97 11.96 -0.73
N THR A 179 -34.30 12.30 -1.81
CA THR A 179 -33.86 13.69 -2.03
C THR A 179 -35.09 14.57 -2.24
N GLY A 180 -34.97 15.89 -1.98
CA GLY A 180 -36.07 16.81 -2.19
C GLY A 180 -36.56 16.86 -3.64
N ALA A 181 -35.65 16.66 -4.62
CA ALA A 181 -36.00 16.56 -6.03
C ALA A 181 -36.81 15.30 -6.35
N GLN A 182 -36.41 14.14 -5.78
CA GLN A 182 -37.17 12.87 -5.91
C GLN A 182 -38.52 12.98 -5.26
N LEU A 183 -38.59 13.54 -4.07
CA LEU A 183 -39.84 13.66 -3.29
C LEU A 183 -40.85 14.54 -4.04
N ARG A 184 -40.44 15.65 -4.65
CA ARG A 184 -41.34 16.49 -5.49
C ARG A 184 -41.94 15.70 -6.65
N LEU A 185 -41.15 14.88 -7.32
CA LEU A 185 -41.66 14.04 -8.40
C LEU A 185 -42.67 13.04 -7.86
N ILE A 186 -42.36 12.33 -6.76
CA ILE A 186 -43.28 11.34 -6.18
C ILE A 186 -44.54 11.94 -5.65
N GLU A 187 -44.50 13.11 -4.97
CA GLU A 187 -45.68 13.82 -4.47
C GLU A 187 -46.60 14.35 -5.58
N ALA A 188 -46.01 14.59 -6.77
CA ALA A 188 -46.79 15.03 -7.95
C ALA A 188 -47.44 13.87 -8.73
N LEU A 189 -47.08 12.61 -8.45
CA LEU A 189 -47.61 11.43 -9.13
C LEU A 189 -48.98 10.99 -8.54
N PRO A 190 -49.87 10.43 -9.34
CA PRO A 190 -51.02 9.66 -8.83
C PRO A 190 -50.44 8.36 -8.22
N LEU A 191 -50.46 8.27 -6.89
CA LEU A 191 -49.92 7.10 -6.18
C LEU A 191 -51.05 6.14 -5.80
N GLU A 192 -50.87 4.86 -6.09
CA GLU A 192 -51.77 3.78 -5.69
C GLU A 192 -51.39 3.16 -4.36
N ALA A 193 -50.10 2.80 -4.23
CA ALA A 193 -49.53 2.22 -3.02
C ALA A 193 -48.06 2.61 -2.81
N ILE A 194 -47.66 2.62 -1.53
CA ILE A 194 -46.28 2.88 -1.13
C ILE A 194 -45.81 1.78 -0.19
N TYR A 195 -44.68 1.14 -0.53
CA TYR A 195 -44.04 0.09 0.27
C TYR A 195 -42.76 0.61 0.87
N ILE A 196 -42.72 0.80 2.19
CA ILE A 196 -41.58 1.40 2.92
C ILE A 196 -40.94 0.36 3.82
N PRO A 197 -39.60 0.20 3.79
CA PRO A 197 -38.89 -0.64 4.74
C PRO A 197 -39.03 -0.04 6.17
N ALA A 198 -39.56 -0.80 7.09
CA ALA A 198 -39.80 -0.42 8.47
C ALA A 198 -39.66 -1.61 9.44
N GLY A 199 -39.45 -1.35 10.72
CA GLY A 199 -39.32 -2.34 11.78
C GLY A 199 -39.15 -1.67 13.15
N ASP A 200 -39.15 -2.48 14.22
CA ASP A 200 -39.10 -1.99 15.61
C ASP A 200 -37.68 -1.57 16.06
N ALA A 201 -36.67 -1.92 15.31
CA ALA A 201 -35.31 -1.55 15.70
C ALA A 201 -35.12 -0.02 15.68
N PRO A 202 -34.42 0.56 16.69
CA PRO A 202 -34.22 2.03 16.77
C PRO A 202 -33.61 2.66 15.53
N ALA A 203 -32.88 1.87 14.75
CA ALA A 203 -32.26 2.32 13.50
C ALA A 203 -33.30 2.75 12.45
N TYR A 204 -34.48 2.17 12.45
CA TYR A 204 -35.55 2.56 11.55
C TYR A 204 -36.15 3.96 11.87
N GLY A 205 -35.78 4.56 13.02
CA GLY A 205 -36.08 5.95 13.34
C GLY A 205 -35.62 6.93 12.27
N PHE A 206 -34.56 6.57 11.47
CA PHE A 206 -34.12 7.36 10.32
C PHE A 206 -35.22 7.48 9.22
N ALA A 207 -36.00 6.44 9.00
CA ALA A 207 -37.08 6.44 8.02
C ALA A 207 -38.38 7.15 8.51
N THR A 208 -38.50 7.43 9.78
CA THR A 208 -39.74 7.99 10.39
C THR A 208 -40.22 9.28 9.72
N PRO A 209 -39.34 10.29 9.42
CA PRO A 209 -39.84 11.52 8.77
C PRO A 209 -40.37 11.26 7.35
N PHE A 210 -39.87 10.25 6.67
CA PHE A 210 -40.33 9.86 5.35
C PHE A 210 -41.67 9.13 5.44
N VAL A 211 -41.83 8.17 6.38
CA VAL A 211 -43.09 7.44 6.60
C VAL A 211 -44.24 8.39 6.97
N GLN A 212 -44.00 9.35 7.88
CA GLN A 212 -45.00 10.31 8.37
C GLN A 212 -45.59 11.19 7.25
N ARG A 213 -44.93 11.34 6.10
CA ARG A 213 -45.50 12.06 4.96
C ARG A 213 -46.64 11.32 4.27
N PHE A 214 -46.67 9.99 4.39
CA PHE A 214 -47.65 9.14 3.69
C PHE A 214 -48.66 8.42 4.61
N GLY A 215 -48.42 8.44 5.92
CA GLY A 215 -49.30 7.84 6.90
C GLY A 215 -48.72 7.70 8.31
N GLU A 216 -49.31 6.91 9.15
CA GLU A 216 -48.87 6.67 10.52
C GLU A 216 -47.98 5.42 10.60
N LEU A 217 -47.02 5.42 11.52
CA LEU A 217 -46.17 4.26 11.83
C LEU A 217 -46.98 3.20 12.56
N ALA A 218 -47.22 2.06 11.92
CA ALA A 218 -47.67 0.85 12.62
C ALA A 218 -46.43 0.06 13.09
N ALA A 219 -46.43 -0.38 14.37
CA ALA A 219 -45.33 -1.18 14.92
C ALA A 219 -45.28 -2.55 14.23
N GLY A 220 -44.14 -2.89 13.65
CA GLY A 220 -43.86 -4.20 13.06
C GLY A 220 -42.84 -4.95 13.93
N SER A 221 -43.04 -6.23 14.23
CA SER A 221 -42.12 -7.01 15.06
C SER A 221 -40.87 -7.46 14.26
N SER A 222 -39.69 -7.15 14.75
CA SER A 222 -38.42 -7.63 14.19
C SER A 222 -37.70 -8.51 15.21
N GLN A 223 -37.69 -9.84 15.00
CA GLN A 223 -36.81 -10.74 15.72
C GLN A 223 -35.61 -11.09 14.81
N LEU A 224 -34.38 -10.99 15.36
CA LEU A 224 -33.20 -11.54 14.72
C LEU A 224 -33.36 -13.06 14.62
N ALA A 225 -33.65 -13.56 13.41
CA ALA A 225 -33.82 -15.00 13.18
C ALA A 225 -32.47 -15.67 12.87
N ALA A 226 -31.45 -14.91 12.43
CA ALA A 226 -30.18 -15.43 11.96
C ALA A 226 -29.15 -15.60 13.09
N THR A 227 -28.38 -16.69 13.02
CA THR A 227 -27.21 -16.88 13.89
C THR A 227 -26.12 -15.89 13.53
N THR A 228 -25.56 -15.21 14.53
CA THR A 228 -24.55 -14.18 14.33
C THR A 228 -23.17 -14.66 14.78
N ARG A 229 -22.15 -14.47 13.97
CA ARG A 229 -20.74 -14.74 14.32
C ARG A 229 -19.86 -13.58 13.89
N VAL A 230 -18.88 -13.20 14.76
CA VAL A 230 -17.87 -12.17 14.47
C VAL A 230 -16.49 -12.82 14.45
N THR A 231 -15.70 -12.57 13.42
CA THR A 231 -14.35 -13.14 13.26
C THR A 231 -13.35 -12.04 12.96
N GLN A 232 -12.21 -12.05 13.66
CA GLN A 232 -11.07 -11.20 13.35
C GLN A 232 -10.03 -12.01 12.55
N HIS A 233 -9.44 -11.37 11.55
CA HIS A 233 -8.34 -11.90 10.74
C HIS A 233 -7.10 -11.02 10.87
N ASP A 234 -5.91 -11.54 10.61
CA ASP A 234 -4.67 -10.78 10.76
C ASP A 234 -4.63 -9.58 9.82
N ASN A 235 -5.03 -9.76 8.57
CA ASN A 235 -5.05 -8.72 7.55
C ASN A 235 -6.21 -8.94 6.55
N ARG A 236 -6.36 -7.98 5.63
CA ARG A 236 -7.41 -7.98 4.59
C ARG A 236 -7.37 -9.22 3.67
N ILE A 237 -6.18 -9.69 3.33
CA ILE A 237 -6.02 -10.84 2.41
C ILE A 237 -6.54 -12.11 3.07
N GLU A 238 -6.16 -12.34 4.33
CA GLU A 238 -6.61 -13.50 5.11
C GLU A 238 -8.11 -13.43 5.41
N GLU A 239 -8.67 -12.25 5.65
CA GLU A 239 -10.10 -12.05 5.79
C GLU A 239 -10.85 -12.56 4.55
N LEU A 240 -10.48 -12.06 3.36
CA LEU A 240 -11.16 -12.40 2.10
C LEU A 240 -10.95 -13.87 1.71
N ARG A 241 -9.76 -14.41 1.96
CA ARG A 241 -9.47 -15.85 1.75
C ARG A 241 -10.35 -16.73 2.63
N SER A 242 -10.45 -16.43 3.91
CA SER A 242 -11.30 -17.15 4.86
C SER A 242 -12.78 -17.08 4.49
N VAL A 243 -13.25 -15.93 4.01
CA VAL A 243 -14.62 -15.79 3.51
C VAL A 243 -14.87 -16.73 2.34
N CYS A 244 -13.97 -16.76 1.34
CA CYS A 244 -14.12 -17.66 0.19
C CYS A 244 -14.07 -19.16 0.60
N GLN A 245 -13.22 -19.53 1.58
CA GLN A 245 -13.20 -20.88 2.14
C GLN A 245 -14.53 -21.25 2.80
N ASN A 246 -15.11 -20.33 3.57
CA ASN A 246 -16.41 -20.58 4.22
C ASN A 246 -17.55 -20.66 3.21
N VAL A 247 -17.52 -19.86 2.16
CA VAL A 247 -18.47 -19.93 1.02
C VAL A 247 -18.34 -21.29 0.34
N ALA A 248 -17.12 -21.73 0.01
CA ALA A 248 -16.87 -23.02 -0.61
C ALA A 248 -17.39 -24.20 0.25
N ALA A 249 -17.24 -24.11 1.57
CA ALA A 249 -17.78 -25.11 2.49
C ALA A 249 -19.31 -25.20 2.42
N LEU A 250 -20.01 -24.07 2.41
CA LEU A 250 -21.48 -24.04 2.24
C LEU A 250 -21.93 -24.60 0.88
N LEU A 251 -21.21 -24.28 -0.19
CA LEU A 251 -21.47 -24.84 -1.51
C LEU A 251 -21.27 -26.37 -1.54
N ALA A 252 -20.25 -26.89 -0.85
CA ALA A 252 -19.99 -28.32 -0.70
C ALA A 252 -21.06 -29.03 0.15
N GLU A 253 -21.70 -28.31 1.09
CA GLU A 253 -22.85 -28.78 1.88
C GLU A 253 -24.16 -28.76 1.06
N GLY A 254 -24.13 -28.26 -0.19
CA GLY A 254 -25.29 -28.23 -1.08
C GLY A 254 -26.13 -26.95 -0.99
N VAL A 255 -25.63 -25.91 -0.29
CA VAL A 255 -26.28 -24.60 -0.26
C VAL A 255 -26.25 -23.97 -1.66
N ALA A 256 -27.39 -23.47 -2.12
CA ALA A 256 -27.47 -22.87 -3.45
C ALA A 256 -26.61 -21.58 -3.52
N PRO A 257 -25.82 -21.36 -4.59
CA PRO A 257 -24.99 -20.16 -4.71
C PRO A 257 -25.76 -18.85 -4.56
N ARG A 258 -26.99 -18.80 -5.06
CA ARG A 258 -27.90 -17.64 -4.96
C ARG A 258 -28.39 -17.34 -3.54
N SER A 259 -28.26 -18.30 -2.61
CA SER A 259 -28.63 -18.14 -1.19
C SER A 259 -27.47 -17.58 -0.37
N ILE A 260 -26.30 -17.33 -0.98
CA ILE A 260 -25.09 -16.84 -0.31
C ILE A 260 -24.77 -15.43 -0.83
N GLY A 261 -24.56 -14.50 0.10
CA GLY A 261 -24.16 -13.12 -0.18
C GLY A 261 -22.87 -12.71 0.55
N VAL A 262 -22.01 -11.93 -0.16
CA VAL A 262 -20.85 -11.26 0.42
C VAL A 262 -21.05 -9.76 0.29
N VAL A 263 -20.99 -9.02 1.40
CA VAL A 263 -21.28 -7.59 1.42
C VAL A 263 -20.23 -6.80 2.18
N ALA A 264 -19.80 -5.67 1.62
CA ALA A 264 -19.01 -4.66 2.31
C ALA A 264 -19.77 -3.33 2.37
N ARG A 265 -19.38 -2.40 3.27
CA ARG A 265 -19.95 -1.04 3.22
C ARG A 265 -19.66 -0.38 1.86
N THR A 266 -18.44 -0.54 1.38
CA THR A 266 -18.00 -0.24 0.02
C THR A 266 -17.07 -1.35 -0.42
N LEU A 267 -17.38 -1.99 -1.54
CA LEU A 267 -16.54 -3.03 -2.13
C LEU A 267 -15.56 -2.39 -3.10
N GLU A 268 -14.31 -2.28 -2.68
CA GLU A 268 -13.26 -1.65 -3.50
C GLU A 268 -12.82 -2.58 -4.65
N PRO A 269 -12.31 -2.05 -5.78
CA PRO A 269 -11.81 -2.87 -6.89
C PRO A 269 -10.78 -3.94 -6.47
N TYR A 270 -9.93 -3.62 -5.49
CA TYR A 270 -8.97 -4.57 -4.95
C TYR A 270 -9.62 -5.71 -4.16
N ASP A 271 -10.73 -5.43 -3.42
CA ASP A 271 -11.51 -6.49 -2.77
C ASP A 271 -12.14 -7.42 -3.79
N VAL A 272 -12.71 -6.86 -4.85
CA VAL A 272 -13.32 -7.64 -5.94
C VAL A 272 -12.27 -8.53 -6.60
N HIS A 273 -11.10 -7.99 -6.90
CA HIS A 273 -10.00 -8.76 -7.48
C HIS A 273 -9.58 -9.94 -6.59
N LEU A 274 -9.40 -9.71 -5.29
CA LEU A 274 -9.02 -10.76 -4.34
C LEU A 274 -10.16 -11.80 -4.17
N LEU A 275 -11.41 -11.34 -4.04
CA LEU A 275 -12.56 -12.24 -3.93
C LEU A 275 -12.67 -13.14 -5.16
N ASN A 276 -12.58 -12.58 -6.38
CA ASN A 276 -12.65 -13.34 -7.61
C ASN A 276 -11.49 -14.33 -7.73
N ARG A 277 -10.29 -13.94 -7.36
CA ARG A 277 -9.13 -14.82 -7.32
C ARG A 277 -9.33 -16.00 -6.37
N PHE A 278 -9.71 -15.73 -5.11
CA PHE A 278 -9.90 -16.78 -4.12
C PHE A 278 -11.13 -17.64 -4.42
N ALA A 279 -12.20 -17.06 -4.97
CA ALA A 279 -13.37 -17.81 -5.43
C ALA A 279 -12.98 -18.82 -6.52
N ALA A 280 -12.19 -18.39 -7.52
CA ALA A 280 -11.70 -19.26 -8.58
C ALA A 280 -10.81 -20.39 -8.05
N GLU A 281 -9.95 -20.13 -7.03
CA GLU A 281 -9.16 -21.15 -6.34
C GLU A 281 -10.04 -22.25 -5.70
N HIS A 282 -11.29 -21.91 -5.37
CA HIS A 282 -12.28 -22.81 -4.74
C HIS A 282 -13.41 -23.27 -5.70
N GLY A 283 -13.30 -23.00 -6.98
CA GLY A 283 -14.21 -23.51 -8.01
C GLY A 283 -15.58 -22.81 -8.08
N PHE A 284 -15.68 -21.55 -7.65
CA PHE A 284 -16.87 -20.73 -7.84
C PHE A 284 -16.50 -19.31 -8.33
N THR A 285 -17.50 -18.53 -8.74
CA THR A 285 -17.36 -17.12 -9.17
C THR A 285 -18.18 -16.19 -8.29
N THR A 286 -17.87 -14.90 -8.32
CA THR A 286 -18.70 -13.87 -7.69
C THR A 286 -19.40 -13.01 -8.73
N ALA A 287 -20.59 -12.52 -8.42
CA ALA A 287 -21.35 -11.62 -9.29
C ALA A 287 -20.85 -10.16 -9.24
N ALA A 288 -19.77 -9.88 -8.49
CA ALA A 288 -19.13 -8.57 -8.53
C ALA A 288 -18.42 -8.36 -9.86
N GLU A 289 -18.69 -7.23 -10.50
CA GLU A 289 -17.97 -6.87 -11.72
C GLU A 289 -16.49 -6.70 -11.38
N ASP A 290 -15.63 -7.56 -11.93
CA ASP A 290 -14.18 -7.41 -11.82
C ASP A 290 -13.75 -6.26 -12.71
N THR A 291 -13.59 -5.10 -12.09
CA THR A 291 -13.15 -3.88 -12.74
C THR A 291 -11.77 -3.48 -12.23
N THR A 292 -10.90 -3.08 -13.14
CA THR A 292 -9.59 -2.52 -12.78
C THR A 292 -9.56 -1.06 -13.23
N PRO A 293 -9.11 -0.11 -12.37
CA PRO A 293 -8.86 1.25 -12.83
C PRO A 293 -7.91 1.24 -14.01
N LEU A 294 -8.18 2.05 -15.03
CA LEU A 294 -7.33 2.14 -16.22
C LEU A 294 -5.87 2.47 -15.84
N GLY A 295 -5.66 3.31 -14.82
CA GLY A 295 -4.33 3.64 -14.29
C GLY A 295 -3.58 2.46 -13.64
N ALA A 296 -4.24 1.35 -13.32
CA ALA A 296 -3.59 0.12 -12.85
C ALA A 296 -3.16 -0.80 -14.00
N HIS A 297 -3.70 -0.58 -15.22
CA HIS A 297 -3.29 -1.29 -16.42
C HIS A 297 -2.00 -0.69 -17.01
N ARG A 298 -1.08 -1.53 -17.55
CA ARG A 298 0.23 -1.07 -18.07
C ARG A 298 0.12 0.11 -19.04
N LEU A 299 -0.79 0.05 -20.01
CA LEU A 299 -0.99 1.11 -21.00
C LEU A 299 -1.52 2.40 -20.34
N GLY A 300 -2.54 2.28 -19.50
CA GLY A 300 -3.13 3.41 -18.79
C GLY A 300 -2.13 4.06 -17.84
N ARG A 301 -1.35 3.24 -17.11
CA ARG A 301 -0.26 3.71 -16.24
C ARG A 301 0.83 4.40 -17.04
N GLY A 302 1.24 3.83 -18.17
CA GLY A 302 2.24 4.42 -19.05
C GLY A 302 1.82 5.79 -19.59
N VAL A 303 0.59 5.92 -20.09
CA VAL A 303 0.05 7.23 -20.53
C VAL A 303 -0.03 8.22 -19.37
N ALA A 304 -0.46 7.80 -18.18
CA ALA A 304 -0.51 8.63 -16.99
C ALA A 304 0.90 9.08 -16.55
N THR A 305 1.89 8.18 -16.62
CA THR A 305 3.29 8.50 -16.33
C THR A 305 3.83 9.55 -17.30
N LEU A 306 3.61 9.38 -18.62
CA LEU A 306 4.00 10.37 -19.63
C LEU A 306 3.44 11.77 -19.33
N LEU A 307 2.21 11.84 -18.89
CA LEU A 307 1.57 13.12 -18.54
C LEU A 307 2.25 13.79 -17.34
N ARG A 308 2.75 13.03 -16.36
CA ARG A 308 3.37 13.55 -15.12
C ARG A 308 4.86 13.87 -15.27
N LEU A 309 5.56 13.21 -16.18
CA LEU A 309 7.03 13.25 -16.25
C LEU A 309 7.63 14.65 -16.12
N ARG A 310 7.02 15.66 -16.75
CA ARG A 310 7.55 17.02 -16.70
C ARG A 310 7.34 17.69 -15.34
N GLU A 311 6.23 17.44 -14.67
CA GLU A 311 5.95 17.98 -13.32
C GLU A 311 6.85 17.32 -12.28
N ASP A 312 7.20 16.04 -12.49
CA ASP A 312 8.01 15.23 -11.56
C ASP A 312 9.52 15.31 -11.88
N ASP A 313 9.95 16.16 -12.84
CA ASP A 313 11.35 16.31 -13.29
C ASP A 313 11.96 15.01 -13.80
N PHE A 314 11.24 14.25 -14.62
CA PHE A 314 11.69 13.02 -15.28
C PHE A 314 12.41 12.04 -14.34
N PRO A 315 11.77 11.53 -13.28
CA PRO A 315 12.39 10.57 -12.39
C PRO A 315 12.85 9.33 -13.14
N ARG A 316 14.09 8.88 -12.88
CA ARG A 316 14.69 7.74 -13.57
C ARG A 316 13.81 6.48 -13.52
N ASN A 317 13.28 6.15 -12.32
CA ASN A 317 12.40 4.99 -12.14
C ASN A 317 11.15 5.08 -13.02
N ALA A 318 10.51 6.26 -13.10
CA ALA A 318 9.33 6.47 -13.94
C ALA A 318 9.67 6.27 -15.43
N VAL A 319 10.83 6.73 -15.89
CA VAL A 319 11.30 6.51 -17.27
C VAL A 319 11.55 5.02 -17.54
N ILE A 320 12.19 4.30 -16.61
CA ILE A 320 12.45 2.86 -16.75
C ILE A 320 11.15 2.05 -16.72
N GLU A 321 10.22 2.38 -15.80
CA GLU A 321 8.91 1.74 -15.73
C GLU A 321 8.10 1.97 -17.00
N LEU A 322 8.16 3.18 -17.56
CA LEU A 322 7.50 3.50 -18.81
C LEU A 322 7.96 2.60 -19.97
N LEU A 323 9.28 2.34 -20.06
CA LEU A 323 9.83 1.41 -21.03
C LEU A 323 9.35 -0.03 -20.79
N ARG A 324 9.25 -0.46 -19.52
CA ARG A 324 8.72 -1.78 -19.13
C ARG A 324 7.22 -1.90 -19.37
N ASP A 325 6.49 -0.80 -19.29
CA ASP A 325 5.06 -0.74 -19.62
C ASP A 325 4.77 -0.77 -21.13
N GLY A 326 5.81 -0.88 -21.95
CA GLY A 326 5.68 -1.07 -23.39
C GLY A 326 5.81 0.20 -24.23
N PHE A 327 6.33 1.30 -23.67
CA PHE A 327 6.68 2.47 -24.44
C PHE A 327 7.76 2.14 -25.48
N GLN A 328 7.53 2.50 -26.74
CA GLN A 328 8.41 2.23 -27.87
C GLN A 328 9.20 3.50 -28.23
N PRO A 329 10.44 3.66 -27.72
CA PRO A 329 11.28 4.78 -28.10
C PRO A 329 11.80 4.61 -29.54
N LYS A 330 12.05 5.72 -30.23
CA LYS A 330 12.63 5.72 -31.58
C LYS A 330 13.96 4.97 -31.64
N ARG A 331 14.76 5.09 -30.58
CA ARG A 331 16.01 4.33 -30.41
C ARG A 331 15.73 3.07 -29.60
N ARG A 332 15.96 1.91 -30.20
CA ARG A 332 15.82 0.63 -29.49
C ARG A 332 16.83 0.55 -28.35
N VAL A 333 16.36 0.31 -27.14
CA VAL A 333 17.18 0.26 -25.93
C VAL A 333 17.09 -1.11 -25.26
N LYS A 334 18.14 -1.49 -24.55
CA LYS A 334 18.15 -2.65 -23.67
C LYS A 334 17.83 -2.20 -22.25
N ILE A 335 16.58 -2.38 -21.85
CA ILE A 335 16.02 -1.77 -20.63
C ILE A 335 16.85 -2.13 -19.38
N ASP A 336 17.21 -3.42 -19.22
CA ASP A 336 17.93 -3.87 -18.02
C ASP A 336 19.36 -3.32 -17.94
N GLU A 337 20.06 -3.22 -19.10
CA GLU A 337 21.37 -2.59 -19.15
C GLU A 337 21.31 -1.08 -18.89
N VAL A 338 20.28 -0.41 -19.41
CA VAL A 338 20.02 1.02 -19.15
C VAL A 338 19.68 1.25 -17.69
N ASP A 339 18.81 0.44 -17.10
CA ASP A 339 18.47 0.50 -15.67
C ASP A 339 19.72 0.31 -14.80
N ALA A 340 20.50 -0.74 -15.06
CA ALA A 340 21.73 -1.01 -14.32
C ALA A 340 22.80 0.09 -14.49
N ALA A 341 22.94 0.66 -15.70
CA ALA A 341 23.92 1.71 -15.97
C ALA A 341 23.55 3.03 -15.31
N THR A 342 22.28 3.42 -15.38
CA THR A 342 21.78 4.65 -14.74
C THR A 342 21.81 4.58 -13.21
N ARG A 343 21.54 3.40 -12.61
CA ARG A 343 21.75 3.19 -11.17
C ARG A 343 23.22 3.38 -10.78
N ARG A 344 24.15 2.74 -11.50
CA ARG A 344 25.59 2.90 -11.24
C ARG A 344 26.10 4.33 -11.45
N ALA A 345 25.47 5.08 -12.33
CA ALA A 345 25.78 6.48 -12.56
C ALA A 345 25.05 7.43 -11.59
N HIS A 346 24.28 6.90 -10.61
CA HIS A 346 23.48 7.64 -9.63
C HIS A 346 22.54 8.66 -10.28
N VAL A 347 21.94 8.30 -11.41
CA VAL A 347 20.92 9.13 -12.06
C VAL A 347 19.63 9.00 -11.25
N ALA A 348 19.18 10.06 -10.63
CA ALA A 348 17.88 10.09 -9.94
C ALA A 348 16.75 10.56 -10.86
N GLY A 349 17.03 11.48 -11.77
CA GLY A 349 16.08 12.09 -12.70
C GLY A 349 16.68 13.32 -13.35
N GLY A 350 15.85 14.10 -14.01
CA GLY A 350 16.22 15.36 -14.62
C GLY A 350 16.16 15.37 -16.14
N LEU A 351 16.17 16.57 -16.68
CA LEU A 351 16.16 16.81 -18.12
C LEU A 351 17.46 16.29 -18.80
N SER A 352 17.38 15.90 -20.05
CA SER A 352 18.53 15.38 -20.84
C SER A 352 19.73 16.33 -20.83
N ASP A 353 19.51 17.63 -20.88
CA ASP A 353 20.54 18.66 -20.82
C ASP A 353 21.27 18.70 -19.48
N SER A 354 20.58 18.52 -18.36
CA SER A 354 21.17 18.49 -17.02
C SER A 354 22.05 17.28 -16.79
N LEU A 355 21.79 16.18 -17.51
CA LEU A 355 22.49 14.91 -17.42
C LEU A 355 23.62 14.76 -18.45
N ARG A 356 23.89 15.77 -19.29
CA ARG A 356 24.92 15.70 -20.37
C ARG A 356 26.32 15.39 -19.86
N HIS A 357 26.65 15.74 -18.63
CA HIS A 357 27.93 15.40 -18.01
C HIS A 357 28.19 13.90 -17.88
N LEU A 358 27.14 13.07 -17.99
CA LEU A 358 27.21 11.62 -17.97
C LEU A 358 27.38 11.00 -19.38
N ALA A 359 27.41 11.82 -20.44
CA ALA A 359 27.58 11.36 -21.81
C ALA A 359 28.91 10.58 -21.96
N GLY A 360 28.90 9.57 -22.81
CA GLY A 360 30.06 8.67 -23.03
C GLY A 360 30.08 7.45 -22.11
N LYS A 361 29.23 7.38 -21.06
CA LYS A 361 29.08 6.15 -20.29
C LYS A 361 28.20 5.15 -21.04
N PRO A 362 28.58 3.87 -21.17
CA PRO A 362 27.79 2.85 -21.88
C PRO A 362 26.35 2.79 -21.35
N PHE A 363 25.37 2.71 -22.25
CA PHE A 363 23.92 2.68 -22.01
C PHE A 363 23.31 3.95 -21.37
N VAL A 364 24.11 4.87 -20.80
CA VAL A 364 23.60 6.16 -20.30
C VAL A 364 23.18 7.05 -21.47
N GLU A 365 23.90 7.02 -22.59
CA GLU A 365 23.50 7.73 -23.82
C GLU A 365 22.14 7.25 -24.36
N ASP A 366 21.84 5.96 -24.22
CA ASP A 366 20.55 5.40 -24.59
C ASP A 366 19.42 5.98 -23.71
N TYR A 367 19.67 6.09 -22.39
CA TYR A 367 18.77 6.75 -21.46
C TYR A 367 18.56 8.22 -21.80
N LEU A 368 19.63 8.97 -22.07
CA LEU A 368 19.56 10.40 -22.44
C LEU A 368 18.72 10.61 -23.71
N ALA A 369 18.88 9.74 -24.71
CA ALA A 369 18.11 9.79 -25.93
C ALA A 369 16.60 9.53 -25.68
N VAL A 370 16.28 8.60 -24.79
CA VAL A 370 14.90 8.33 -24.36
C VAL A 370 14.32 9.54 -23.63
N VAL A 371 15.04 10.11 -22.66
CA VAL A 371 14.58 11.31 -21.92
C VAL A 371 14.32 12.48 -22.87
N ALA A 372 15.23 12.75 -23.82
CA ALA A 372 15.05 13.81 -24.81
C ALA A 372 13.79 13.61 -25.68
N GLU A 373 13.48 12.36 -26.05
CA GLU A 373 12.24 12.04 -26.75
C GLU A 373 11.02 12.29 -25.87
N LEU A 374 11.04 11.82 -24.61
CA LEU A 374 9.96 12.00 -23.63
C LEU A 374 9.71 13.48 -23.32
N GLU A 375 10.76 14.31 -23.28
CA GLU A 375 10.64 15.76 -23.13
C GLU A 375 9.80 16.40 -24.24
N SER A 376 9.91 15.87 -25.46
CA SER A 376 9.14 16.35 -26.61
C SER A 376 7.66 15.92 -26.57
N LEU A 377 7.34 14.84 -25.85
CA LEU A 377 6.00 14.27 -25.75
C LEU A 377 5.25 14.77 -24.52
N ALA A 378 5.96 15.06 -23.43
CA ALA A 378 5.37 15.49 -22.18
C ALA A 378 4.73 16.89 -22.30
N PRO A 379 3.47 17.07 -21.87
CA PRO A 379 2.73 18.31 -22.06
C PRO A 379 3.32 19.49 -21.26
N THR A 380 3.09 20.70 -21.78
CA THR A 380 3.48 21.96 -21.14
C THR A 380 2.24 22.81 -20.88
N GLY A 381 1.88 22.97 -19.61
CA GLY A 381 0.79 23.88 -19.21
C GLY A 381 -0.62 23.42 -19.56
N ALA A 382 -1.58 24.35 -19.46
CA ALA A 382 -2.99 24.09 -19.69
C ALA A 382 -3.34 24.09 -21.19
N MET A 383 -4.17 23.14 -21.60
CA MET A 383 -4.57 22.88 -22.98
C MET A 383 -6.09 22.90 -23.17
N SER A 384 -6.56 23.10 -24.38
CA SER A 384 -7.99 22.94 -24.70
C SER A 384 -8.41 21.47 -24.70
N GLY A 385 -9.70 21.19 -24.59
CA GLY A 385 -10.20 19.81 -24.68
C GLY A 385 -9.85 19.14 -26.01
N ARG A 386 -9.77 19.86 -27.12
CA ARG A 386 -9.32 19.32 -28.41
C ARG A 386 -7.84 18.93 -28.38
N GLU A 387 -7.00 19.78 -27.80
CA GLU A 387 -5.57 19.49 -27.63
C GLU A 387 -5.36 18.31 -26.68
N ALA A 388 -6.09 18.25 -25.58
CA ALA A 388 -6.09 17.11 -24.64
C ALA A 388 -6.46 15.80 -25.32
N SER A 389 -7.53 15.81 -26.13
CA SER A 389 -7.96 14.65 -26.93
C SER A 389 -6.87 14.20 -27.91
N ALA A 390 -6.28 15.13 -28.63
CA ALA A 390 -5.21 14.84 -29.58
C ALA A 390 -3.96 14.29 -28.87
N LEU A 391 -3.61 14.86 -27.72
CA LEU A 391 -2.48 14.42 -26.90
C LEU A 391 -2.69 12.97 -26.44
N LEU A 392 -3.80 12.63 -25.79
CA LEU A 392 -4.08 11.29 -25.28
C LEU A 392 -3.98 10.23 -26.39
N ARG A 393 -4.56 10.49 -27.56
CA ARG A 393 -4.46 9.63 -28.73
C ARG A 393 -3.07 9.56 -29.32
N SER A 394 -2.28 10.62 -29.21
CA SER A 394 -0.89 10.61 -29.64
C SER A 394 -0.04 9.76 -28.72
N LEU A 395 -0.18 9.98 -27.41
CA LEU A 395 0.61 9.28 -26.40
C LEU A 395 0.36 7.77 -26.43
N SER A 396 -0.90 7.32 -26.55
CA SER A 396 -1.24 5.89 -26.57
C SER A 396 -0.61 5.13 -27.74
N ARG A 397 -0.30 5.79 -28.87
CA ARG A 397 0.33 5.17 -30.05
C ARG A 397 1.80 4.80 -29.87
N HIS A 398 2.42 5.30 -28.82
CA HIS A 398 3.82 4.98 -28.49
C HIS A 398 3.94 3.68 -27.68
N PHE A 399 2.84 2.96 -27.43
CA PHE A 399 2.86 1.71 -26.67
C PHE A 399 2.59 0.52 -27.57
N GLU A 400 3.24 -0.59 -27.27
CA GLU A 400 3.01 -1.86 -27.91
C GLU A 400 1.71 -2.51 -27.40
N ILE A 401 0.89 -3.00 -28.31
CA ILE A 401 -0.36 -3.71 -28.03
C ILE A 401 -0.10 -5.20 -28.21
N GLU A 402 0.00 -5.93 -27.11
CA GLU A 402 0.36 -7.35 -27.11
C GLU A 402 -0.82 -8.26 -26.76
N THR A 403 -1.78 -7.75 -26.00
CA THR A 403 -2.88 -8.53 -25.45
C THR A 403 -4.23 -7.92 -25.73
N GLU A 404 -5.29 -8.73 -25.66
CA GLU A 404 -6.68 -8.26 -25.75
C GLU A 404 -6.99 -7.20 -24.67
N SER A 405 -6.40 -7.34 -23.47
CA SER A 405 -6.51 -6.35 -22.40
C SER A 405 -5.89 -5.00 -22.76
N ASP A 406 -4.80 -4.99 -23.55
CA ASP A 406 -4.21 -3.74 -24.04
C ASP A 406 -5.13 -3.06 -25.04
N GLY A 407 -5.80 -3.84 -25.89
CA GLY A 407 -6.82 -3.33 -26.81
C GLY A 407 -7.97 -2.66 -26.05
N ALA A 408 -8.51 -3.32 -25.02
CA ALA A 408 -9.56 -2.75 -24.17
C ALA A 408 -9.10 -1.48 -23.44
N ALA A 409 -7.83 -1.42 -23.02
CA ALA A 409 -7.27 -0.22 -22.41
C ALA A 409 -7.10 0.93 -23.40
N LEU A 410 -6.74 0.62 -24.65
CA LEU A 410 -6.68 1.60 -25.74
C LEU A 410 -8.06 2.19 -26.05
N ASP A 411 -9.08 1.34 -26.16
CA ASP A 411 -10.48 1.77 -26.35
C ASP A 411 -10.94 2.68 -25.20
N ALA A 412 -10.60 2.35 -23.97
CA ALA A 412 -10.90 3.17 -22.79
C ALA A 412 -10.18 4.53 -22.81
N ILE A 413 -8.93 4.60 -23.28
CA ILE A 413 -8.20 5.86 -23.48
C ILE A 413 -8.89 6.69 -24.58
N ASP A 414 -9.35 6.04 -25.66
CA ASP A 414 -10.07 6.71 -26.73
C ASP A 414 -11.43 7.25 -26.27
N GLU A 415 -12.13 6.57 -25.39
CA GLU A 415 -13.35 7.09 -24.73
C GLU A 415 -13.05 8.35 -23.92
N VAL A 416 -11.98 8.35 -23.11
CA VAL A 416 -11.52 9.53 -22.37
C VAL A 416 -11.14 10.66 -23.33
N ALA A 417 -10.42 10.36 -24.40
CA ALA A 417 -10.07 11.35 -25.42
C ALA A 417 -11.31 11.93 -26.11
N ALA A 418 -12.32 11.10 -26.39
CA ALA A 418 -13.60 11.54 -26.96
C ALA A 418 -14.36 12.46 -25.99
N LEU A 419 -14.29 12.20 -24.68
CA LEU A 419 -14.87 13.05 -23.65
C LEU A 419 -14.24 14.47 -23.69
N PHE A 420 -12.91 14.57 -23.74
CA PHE A 420 -12.21 15.85 -23.89
C PHE A 420 -12.51 16.54 -25.23
N SER A 421 -12.65 15.79 -26.32
CA SER A 421 -13.02 16.34 -27.63
C SER A 421 -14.37 17.05 -27.57
N ARG A 422 -15.35 16.48 -26.86
CA ARG A 422 -16.68 17.12 -26.66
C ARG A 422 -16.59 18.42 -25.87
N ALA A 423 -15.67 18.49 -24.89
CA ALA A 423 -15.39 19.70 -24.12
C ALA A 423 -14.78 20.84 -24.97
N GLY A 424 -14.26 20.52 -26.15
CA GLY A 424 -13.91 21.50 -27.21
C GLY A 424 -12.88 22.53 -26.80
N ARG A 425 -13.33 23.77 -26.49
CA ARG A 425 -12.47 24.91 -26.13
C ARG A 425 -12.25 25.08 -24.63
N TRP A 426 -12.87 24.26 -23.79
CA TRP A 426 -12.61 24.32 -22.34
C TRP A 426 -11.15 24.03 -22.05
N ARG A 427 -10.63 24.68 -21.00
CA ARG A 427 -9.22 24.56 -20.65
C ARG A 427 -9.02 23.56 -19.51
N PHE A 428 -8.02 22.69 -19.68
CA PHE A 428 -7.68 21.62 -18.73
C PHE A 428 -6.19 21.61 -18.47
N ASP A 429 -5.81 21.19 -17.28
CA ASP A 429 -4.43 20.89 -16.89
C ASP A 429 -4.17 19.38 -16.91
N VAL A 430 -2.93 19.01 -16.71
CA VAL A 430 -2.51 17.61 -16.61
C VAL A 430 -3.27 16.84 -15.52
N PRO A 431 -3.46 17.37 -14.29
CA PRO A 431 -4.29 16.74 -13.27
C PRO A 431 -5.71 16.39 -13.71
N ALA A 432 -6.32 17.16 -14.58
CA ALA A 432 -7.65 16.85 -15.09
C ALA A 432 -7.65 15.62 -16.03
N LEU A 433 -6.61 15.47 -16.84
CA LEU A 433 -6.43 14.31 -17.72
C LEU A 433 -6.15 13.05 -16.91
N LEU A 434 -5.26 13.16 -15.92
CA LEU A 434 -4.92 12.06 -15.02
C LEU A 434 -6.14 11.53 -14.26
N ASP A 435 -6.93 12.43 -13.69
CA ASP A 435 -8.14 12.07 -12.96
C ASP A 435 -9.18 11.37 -13.86
N ALA A 436 -9.33 11.83 -15.11
CA ALA A 436 -10.22 11.19 -16.06
C ALA A 436 -9.76 9.77 -16.43
N LEU A 437 -8.45 9.55 -16.56
CA LEU A 437 -7.87 8.22 -16.81
C LEU A 437 -8.00 7.30 -15.58
N GLU A 438 -7.73 7.82 -14.39
CA GLU A 438 -7.80 7.04 -13.14
C GLU A 438 -9.23 6.59 -12.80
N GLN A 439 -10.24 7.37 -13.19
CA GLN A 439 -11.64 7.04 -12.95
C GLN A 439 -12.25 6.13 -14.00
N GLN A 440 -11.58 5.92 -15.12
CA GLN A 440 -12.03 5.00 -16.14
C GLN A 440 -11.75 3.56 -15.69
N LEU A 441 -12.77 2.72 -15.77
CA LEU A 441 -12.71 1.32 -15.34
C LEU A 441 -12.66 0.37 -16.53
N LEU A 442 -11.74 -0.56 -16.49
CA LEU A 442 -11.71 -1.70 -17.42
C LEU A 442 -12.48 -2.87 -16.81
N ARG A 443 -13.38 -3.46 -17.58
CA ARG A 443 -14.12 -4.67 -17.20
C ARG A 443 -13.34 -5.91 -17.62
N ARG A 444 -13.22 -6.88 -16.70
CA ARG A 444 -12.71 -8.21 -17.04
C ARG A 444 -13.86 -9.15 -17.32
N THR A 445 -13.76 -9.96 -18.36
CA THR A 445 -14.72 -11.02 -18.66
C THR A 445 -14.60 -12.12 -17.61
N THR A 446 -15.73 -12.48 -17.00
CA THR A 446 -15.84 -13.61 -16.07
C THR A 446 -16.27 -14.88 -16.83
N ASN A 447 -15.85 -16.04 -16.33
CA ASN A 447 -16.24 -17.34 -16.90
C ASN A 447 -17.61 -17.74 -16.37
N ASP A 448 -18.65 -17.68 -17.19
CA ASP A 448 -20.06 -17.89 -16.82
C ASP A 448 -20.44 -19.36 -16.48
N GLN A 449 -19.50 -20.31 -16.53
CA GLN A 449 -19.79 -21.73 -16.33
C GLN A 449 -19.69 -22.23 -14.89
N GLN A 450 -19.35 -21.37 -13.93
CA GLN A 450 -19.18 -21.73 -12.51
C GLN A 450 -20.34 -21.23 -11.65
N PRO A 451 -20.60 -21.88 -10.48
CA PRO A 451 -21.58 -21.38 -9.53
C PRO A 451 -21.27 -19.94 -9.11
N THR A 452 -22.26 -19.05 -9.25
CA THR A 452 -22.04 -17.62 -8.99
C THR A 452 -22.67 -17.18 -7.68
N VAL A 453 -21.85 -16.65 -6.76
CA VAL A 453 -22.23 -16.09 -5.46
C VAL A 453 -22.35 -14.57 -5.59
N TRP A 454 -23.39 -14.00 -5.00
CA TRP A 454 -23.53 -12.53 -5.03
C TRP A 454 -22.46 -11.85 -4.15
N ALA A 455 -21.82 -10.80 -4.68
CA ALA A 455 -20.94 -9.92 -3.91
C ALA A 455 -21.18 -8.45 -4.31
N GLY A 456 -21.19 -7.55 -3.33
CA GLY A 456 -21.44 -6.13 -3.59
C GLY A 456 -21.33 -5.23 -2.37
N ASP A 457 -21.60 -3.93 -2.59
CA ASP A 457 -21.67 -2.96 -1.51
C ASP A 457 -23.07 -2.93 -0.84
N VAL A 458 -23.15 -2.32 0.34
CA VAL A 458 -24.39 -2.23 1.11
C VAL A 458 -25.51 -1.47 0.38
N MET A 459 -25.15 -0.53 -0.51
CA MET A 459 -26.16 0.24 -1.28
C MET A 459 -26.82 -0.63 -2.34
N ARG A 460 -26.06 -1.54 -2.96
CA ARG A 460 -26.56 -2.56 -3.92
C ARG A 460 -27.24 -3.74 -3.22
N PHE A 461 -26.93 -3.95 -1.93
CA PHE A 461 -27.57 -4.99 -1.11
C PHE A 461 -29.02 -4.66 -0.79
N ARG A 462 -29.41 -3.40 -0.72
CA ARG A 462 -30.78 -2.96 -0.36
C ARG A 462 -31.82 -3.68 -1.18
N GLY A 463 -32.79 -4.28 -0.50
CA GLY A 463 -33.87 -5.05 -1.12
C GLY A 463 -33.52 -6.51 -1.43
N ARG A 464 -32.34 -6.99 -1.02
CA ARG A 464 -31.93 -8.41 -1.16
C ARG A 464 -31.99 -9.11 0.20
N SER A 465 -32.17 -10.44 0.15
CA SER A 465 -32.02 -11.31 1.31
C SER A 465 -31.25 -12.57 0.91
N PHE A 466 -30.53 -13.16 1.88
CA PHE A 466 -29.71 -14.34 1.68
C PHE A 466 -29.89 -15.28 2.90
N GLU A 467 -29.81 -16.58 2.68
CA GLU A 467 -29.76 -17.56 3.79
C GLU A 467 -28.46 -17.38 4.58
N HIS A 468 -27.35 -17.18 3.90
CA HIS A 468 -26.04 -16.99 4.49
C HIS A 468 -25.40 -15.69 3.99
N LEU A 469 -25.20 -14.74 4.91
CA LEU A 469 -24.59 -13.44 4.61
C LEU A 469 -23.22 -13.29 5.26
N PHE A 470 -22.22 -12.88 4.47
CA PHE A 470 -20.89 -12.54 4.92
C PHE A 470 -20.71 -11.02 4.82
N ALA A 471 -20.72 -10.33 5.97
CA ALA A 471 -20.45 -8.89 6.03
C ALA A 471 -18.97 -8.67 6.36
N ILE A 472 -18.22 -8.27 5.35
CA ILE A 472 -16.76 -8.14 5.38
C ILE A 472 -16.32 -6.71 5.67
N ARG A 473 -15.04 -6.55 6.05
CA ARG A 473 -14.41 -5.24 6.31
C ARG A 473 -15.16 -4.41 7.36
N MET A 474 -15.62 -5.07 8.42
CA MET A 474 -16.32 -4.44 9.54
C MET A 474 -15.34 -3.72 10.48
N GLN A 475 -14.64 -2.71 9.96
CA GLN A 475 -13.65 -1.90 10.67
C GLN A 475 -14.19 -0.51 10.99
N ASP A 476 -13.61 0.10 12.04
CA ASP A 476 -13.85 1.51 12.37
C ASP A 476 -13.45 2.41 11.19
N GLU A 477 -14.18 3.50 10.99
CA GLU A 477 -14.03 4.44 9.86
C GLU A 477 -14.48 3.90 8.47
N LEU A 478 -14.62 2.57 8.30
CA LEU A 478 -15.17 1.97 7.07
C LEU A 478 -16.66 1.70 7.20
N PHE A 479 -17.10 1.08 8.30
CA PHE A 479 -18.52 0.89 8.62
C PHE A 479 -18.73 0.99 10.15
N PRO A 480 -19.33 2.08 10.66
CA PRO A 480 -19.87 3.23 9.94
C PRO A 480 -18.82 4.04 9.19
N GLN A 481 -19.19 4.53 8.01
CA GLN A 481 -18.32 5.39 7.24
C GLN A 481 -18.11 6.72 7.97
N ARG A 482 -16.84 7.12 8.11
CA ARG A 482 -16.51 8.40 8.71
C ARG A 482 -17.03 9.54 7.85
N ARG A 483 -17.91 10.36 8.42
CA ARG A 483 -18.40 11.58 7.79
C ARG A 483 -17.59 12.78 8.29
N VAL A 484 -17.18 13.63 7.36
CA VAL A 484 -16.46 14.89 7.63
C VAL A 484 -17.34 16.04 7.17
N GLU A 485 -17.40 17.10 7.96
CA GLU A 485 -18.16 18.29 7.63
C GLU A 485 -17.65 18.91 6.33
N ASP A 486 -18.59 19.32 5.46
CA ASP A 486 -18.23 19.99 4.21
C ASP A 486 -17.72 21.42 4.51
N PRO A 487 -16.45 21.74 4.18
CA PRO A 487 -15.91 23.05 4.48
C PRO A 487 -16.53 24.19 3.65
N LEU A 488 -17.19 23.89 2.52
CA LEU A 488 -17.92 24.88 1.72
C LEU A 488 -19.30 25.15 2.31
N LEU A 489 -20.01 24.09 2.74
CA LEU A 489 -21.35 24.13 3.32
C LEU A 489 -21.37 23.37 4.65
N PRO A 490 -20.81 23.91 5.75
CA PRO A 490 -20.90 23.28 7.06
C PRO A 490 -22.33 23.23 7.57
N ASP A 491 -22.60 22.40 8.57
CA ASP A 491 -23.95 22.16 9.12
C ASP A 491 -24.68 23.46 9.50
N ALA A 492 -23.94 24.46 10.00
CA ALA A 492 -24.49 25.79 10.30
C ALA A 492 -25.05 26.54 9.07
N ASP A 493 -24.52 26.25 7.87
CA ASP A 493 -25.02 26.83 6.61
C ASP A 493 -26.05 25.91 5.93
N ARG A 494 -26.00 24.58 6.21
CA ARG A 494 -26.94 23.58 5.70
C ARG A 494 -28.32 23.66 6.35
N ARG A 495 -28.35 23.83 7.66
CA ARG A 495 -29.60 23.87 8.47
C ARG A 495 -30.61 24.89 8.00
N PRO A 496 -30.26 26.17 7.74
CA PRO A 496 -31.24 27.15 7.23
C PRO A 496 -31.75 26.84 5.83
N LEU A 497 -31.01 26.02 5.05
CA LEU A 497 -31.36 25.60 3.71
C LEU A 497 -32.13 24.28 3.67
N GLY A 498 -32.36 23.66 4.82
CA GLY A 498 -33.00 22.35 4.88
C GLY A 498 -32.18 21.22 4.25
N LEU A 499 -30.86 21.39 4.15
CA LEU A 499 -29.94 20.38 3.63
C LEU A 499 -29.56 19.37 4.74
N ARG A 500 -29.26 18.14 4.35
CA ARG A 500 -28.80 17.10 5.27
C ARG A 500 -27.57 17.54 6.05
N GLU A 501 -27.57 17.27 7.36
CA GLU A 501 -26.45 17.50 8.27
C GLU A 501 -25.61 16.20 8.45
N ILE A 502 -24.45 16.31 9.09
CA ILE A 502 -23.61 15.13 9.41
C ILE A 502 -24.35 14.11 10.26
N GLY A 503 -25.23 14.58 11.16
CA GLY A 503 -26.04 13.72 12.03
C GLY A 503 -26.89 12.73 11.24
N ASP A 504 -27.59 13.21 10.22
CA ASP A 504 -28.46 12.40 9.35
C ASP A 504 -27.66 11.25 8.68
N GLY A 505 -26.42 11.52 8.27
CA GLY A 505 -25.57 10.50 7.69
C GLY A 505 -25.15 9.39 8.66
N ARG A 506 -25.03 9.68 9.96
CA ARG A 506 -24.74 8.66 10.98
C ARG A 506 -25.95 7.77 11.23
N ASP A 507 -27.14 8.33 11.20
CA ASP A 507 -28.39 7.59 11.42
C ASP A 507 -28.69 6.71 10.20
N GLU A 508 -28.38 7.16 9.00
CA GLU A 508 -28.41 6.33 7.79
C GLU A 508 -27.45 5.13 7.91
N GLU A 509 -26.21 5.30 8.38
CA GLU A 509 -25.26 4.18 8.57
C GLU A 509 -25.82 3.13 9.57
N ARG A 510 -26.52 3.54 10.62
CA ARG A 510 -27.22 2.62 11.55
C ARG A 510 -28.32 1.85 10.85
N LEU A 511 -29.12 2.52 10.03
CA LEU A 511 -30.17 1.85 9.25
C LEU A 511 -29.55 0.87 8.25
N LEU A 512 -28.50 1.24 7.54
CA LEU A 512 -27.81 0.35 6.60
C LEU A 512 -27.26 -0.91 7.29
N PHE A 513 -26.72 -0.78 8.50
CA PHE A 513 -26.31 -1.93 9.30
C PHE A 513 -27.50 -2.82 9.71
N GLN A 514 -28.62 -2.21 10.13
CA GLN A 514 -29.85 -2.95 10.45
C GLN A 514 -30.38 -3.73 9.24
N LEU A 515 -30.31 -3.14 8.04
CA LEU A 515 -30.73 -3.82 6.81
C LEU A 515 -29.89 -5.08 6.51
N LEU A 516 -28.60 -5.12 6.90
CA LEU A 516 -27.81 -6.35 6.82
C LEU A 516 -28.31 -7.44 7.75
N LEU A 517 -28.66 -7.06 8.98
CA LEU A 517 -29.22 -7.99 9.96
C LEU A 517 -30.54 -8.58 9.47
N ASP A 518 -31.41 -7.72 8.94
CA ASP A 518 -32.73 -8.12 8.45
C ASP A 518 -32.67 -8.91 7.13
N GLY A 519 -31.63 -8.74 6.36
CA GLY A 519 -31.44 -9.44 5.09
C GLY A 519 -30.80 -10.82 5.19
N ALA A 520 -30.39 -11.26 6.38
CA ALA A 520 -29.86 -12.60 6.63
C ALA A 520 -30.94 -13.47 7.27
N THR A 521 -31.31 -14.60 6.63
CA THR A 521 -32.41 -15.44 7.14
C THR A 521 -31.96 -16.61 7.99
N THR A 522 -30.73 -17.14 7.78
CA THR A 522 -30.18 -18.29 8.51
C THR A 522 -28.93 -17.91 9.31
N SER A 523 -27.95 -17.27 8.67
CA SER A 523 -26.73 -16.84 9.36
C SER A 523 -26.15 -15.57 8.80
N ILE A 524 -25.60 -14.73 9.68
CA ILE A 524 -24.76 -13.60 9.32
C ILE A 524 -23.38 -13.73 9.97
N ARG A 525 -22.34 -13.60 9.18
CA ARG A 525 -20.95 -13.64 9.62
C ARG A 525 -20.29 -12.30 9.35
N PHE A 526 -19.91 -11.63 10.43
CA PHE A 526 -19.13 -10.40 10.35
C PHE A 526 -17.65 -10.69 10.42
N SER A 527 -16.85 -10.07 9.55
CA SER A 527 -15.39 -10.18 9.60
C SER A 527 -14.70 -8.83 9.48
N PHE A 528 -13.49 -8.75 10.03
CA PHE A 528 -12.63 -7.59 9.94
C PHE A 528 -11.17 -7.95 10.05
N ALA A 529 -10.29 -7.14 9.42
CA ALA A 529 -8.85 -7.26 9.54
C ALA A 529 -8.34 -6.55 10.81
N GLY A 530 -7.44 -7.18 11.56
CA GLY A 530 -6.81 -6.61 12.76
C GLY A 530 -5.65 -5.67 12.44
N SER A 531 -5.07 -5.75 11.21
CA SER A 531 -4.01 -4.85 10.75
C SER A 531 -4.16 -4.51 9.27
N ASP A 532 -3.58 -3.38 8.86
CA ASP A 532 -3.36 -3.09 7.45
C ASP A 532 -2.13 -3.84 6.92
N GLY A 533 -1.85 -3.74 5.62
CA GLY A 533 -0.70 -4.40 4.99
C GLY A 533 0.68 -3.92 5.52
N PHE A 534 0.73 -2.83 6.29
CA PHE A 534 1.93 -2.23 6.85
C PHE A 534 2.08 -2.47 8.37
N GLY A 535 1.16 -3.25 8.98
CA GLY A 535 1.20 -3.59 10.40
C GLY A 535 0.56 -2.56 11.34
N LYS A 536 -0.13 -1.54 10.80
CA LYS A 536 -0.94 -0.64 11.63
C LYS A 536 -2.17 -1.39 12.14
N VAL A 537 -2.37 -1.38 13.45
CA VAL A 537 -3.54 -2.01 14.09
C VAL A 537 -4.82 -1.32 13.64
N LEU A 538 -5.76 -2.09 13.14
CA LEU A 538 -7.10 -1.65 12.77
C LEU A 538 -8.10 -1.98 13.89
N ARG A 539 -9.08 -1.12 14.07
CA ARG A 539 -10.12 -1.31 15.08
C ARG A 539 -11.38 -1.89 14.44
N ARG A 540 -12.07 -2.76 15.17
CA ARG A 540 -13.36 -3.26 14.74
C ARG A 540 -14.41 -2.15 14.69
N SER A 541 -15.42 -2.33 13.85
CA SER A 541 -16.60 -1.48 13.77
C SER A 541 -17.28 -1.27 15.11
N ALA A 542 -17.72 -0.04 15.38
CA ALA A 542 -18.53 0.27 16.57
C ALA A 542 -19.87 -0.48 16.59
N PHE A 543 -20.41 -0.85 15.43
CA PHE A 543 -21.66 -1.61 15.29
C PHE A 543 -21.56 -3.05 15.81
N LEU A 544 -20.35 -3.59 15.93
CA LEU A 544 -20.13 -4.94 16.44
C LEU A 544 -20.01 -5.01 17.98
N ARG A 545 -20.19 -3.89 18.70
CA ARG A 545 -20.05 -3.88 20.18
C ARG A 545 -21.02 -4.82 20.88
N ASP A 546 -22.25 -4.87 20.41
CA ASP A 546 -23.34 -5.62 21.05
C ASP A 546 -23.38 -7.10 20.61
N PHE A 547 -22.57 -7.48 19.63
CA PHE A 547 -22.45 -8.85 19.12
C PHE A 547 -21.27 -9.62 19.72
N VAL A 548 -20.72 -9.12 20.81
CA VAL A 548 -19.58 -9.74 21.50
C VAL A 548 -20.09 -10.79 22.48
N ALA A 549 -20.26 -12.00 22.03
CA ALA A 549 -19.73 -13.14 22.78
C ALA A 549 -18.18 -12.95 22.86
N PRO A 550 -17.49 -13.43 23.93
CA PRO A 550 -16.07 -13.15 24.10
C PRO A 550 -15.38 -13.39 22.75
N LEU A 551 -14.63 -12.40 22.28
CA LEU A 551 -13.81 -12.52 21.09
C LEU A 551 -13.12 -13.86 21.22
N ALA A 552 -13.63 -14.90 20.56
CA ALA A 552 -12.77 -15.91 20.08
C ALA A 552 -11.84 -15.15 19.12
N VAL A 553 -10.81 -14.51 19.70
CA VAL A 553 -9.56 -14.45 19.03
C VAL A 553 -9.32 -15.90 18.76
N ASP A 554 -9.68 -16.37 17.56
CA ASP A 554 -9.05 -17.51 16.98
C ASP A 554 -7.57 -17.09 16.82
N ARG A 555 -6.92 -16.84 17.98
CA ARG A 555 -5.56 -17.29 18.18
C ARG A 555 -5.75 -18.78 17.98
N TRP A 556 -5.47 -19.17 16.77
CA TRP A 556 -5.39 -20.54 16.35
C TRP A 556 -4.83 -21.35 17.52
N PRO A 557 -5.64 -22.16 18.25
CA PRO A 557 -5.08 -23.12 19.16
C PRO A 557 -4.52 -24.22 18.27
N LEU A 558 -3.21 -24.24 18.12
CA LEU A 558 -2.44 -25.18 17.32
C LEU A 558 -2.66 -26.66 17.70
N THR A 559 -3.53 -26.98 18.66
CA THR A 559 -3.56 -28.35 19.22
C THR A 559 -4.90 -29.08 19.19
N GLU A 560 -6.07 -28.46 18.97
CA GLU A 560 -7.33 -29.22 19.10
C GLU A 560 -8.38 -29.08 17.98
N GLY A 561 -8.12 -28.42 16.89
CA GLY A 561 -9.11 -28.19 15.83
C GLY A 561 -8.70 -28.56 14.39
N LEU A 562 -7.54 -29.13 14.17
CA LEU A 562 -6.95 -29.40 12.86
C LEU A 562 -7.56 -30.55 12.06
N GLY A 563 -8.53 -31.28 12.64
CA GLY A 563 -9.07 -32.49 12.04
C GLY A 563 -10.04 -32.36 10.88
N GLN A 564 -10.61 -31.17 10.59
CA GLN A 564 -11.79 -31.11 9.71
C GLN A 564 -11.83 -30.00 8.63
N ARG A 565 -10.75 -29.25 8.37
CA ARG A 565 -10.79 -28.24 7.30
C ARG A 565 -9.58 -28.32 6.38
N ARG A 566 -9.67 -29.18 5.38
CA ARG A 566 -8.61 -29.41 4.41
C ARG A 566 -8.99 -28.82 3.06
N THR A 567 -8.34 -27.71 2.64
CA THR A 567 -8.25 -27.30 1.24
C THR A 567 -6.84 -27.65 0.71
N ALA A 568 -6.67 -27.85 -0.59
CA ALA A 568 -5.39 -28.28 -1.19
C ALA A 568 -4.19 -27.38 -0.81
N ASN A 569 -4.42 -26.06 -0.61
CA ASN A 569 -3.40 -25.15 -0.09
C ASN A 569 -3.26 -25.19 1.43
N GLY A 570 -4.35 -25.36 2.15
CA GLY A 570 -4.34 -25.64 3.59
C GLY A 570 -3.71 -26.98 3.92
N GLU A 571 -3.85 -28.00 3.07
CA GLU A 571 -3.12 -29.28 3.22
C GLU A 571 -1.61 -29.13 3.04
N ARG A 572 -1.17 -28.30 2.11
CA ARG A 572 0.26 -28.03 1.91
C ARG A 572 0.83 -27.20 3.08
N GLN A 573 0.08 -26.24 3.58
CA GLN A 573 0.44 -25.42 4.75
C GLN A 573 0.38 -26.27 6.04
N LEU A 574 -0.61 -27.15 6.19
CA LEU A 574 -0.74 -28.10 7.30
C LEU A 574 0.29 -29.24 7.21
N GLN A 575 0.70 -29.68 6.02
CA GLN A 575 1.82 -30.61 5.86
C GLN A 575 3.15 -29.96 6.26
N LEU A 576 3.32 -28.67 5.98
CA LEU A 576 4.47 -27.87 6.43
C LEU A 576 4.46 -27.65 7.95
N LEU A 577 3.28 -27.46 8.55
CA LEU A 577 3.09 -27.34 10.02
C LEU A 577 3.09 -28.69 10.73
N ALA A 578 2.53 -29.75 10.14
CA ALA A 578 2.53 -31.12 10.72
C ALA A 578 3.93 -31.76 10.71
N LYS A 579 4.84 -31.30 9.86
CA LYS A 579 6.28 -31.54 9.96
C LYS A 579 6.96 -30.69 11.05
N SER A 580 6.20 -30.04 11.93
CA SER A 580 6.73 -29.15 12.97
C SER A 580 7.68 -29.81 13.99
N GLY A 581 7.77 -31.10 14.01
CA GLY A 581 8.76 -31.88 14.79
C GLY A 581 10.03 -32.22 14.02
N THR A 582 10.08 -32.01 12.68
CA THR A 582 11.24 -32.35 11.84
C THR A 582 11.70 -31.12 11.07
N ASN A 583 13.01 -30.91 10.99
CA ASN A 583 13.61 -29.88 10.18
C ASN A 583 13.43 -30.24 8.69
N SER A 584 12.94 -29.28 7.88
CA SER A 584 12.72 -29.45 6.44
C SER A 584 13.54 -28.43 5.63
N SER A 585 13.64 -28.65 4.31
CA SER A 585 14.29 -27.69 3.40
C SER A 585 13.66 -26.30 3.47
N PHE A 586 12.34 -26.20 3.71
CA PHE A 586 11.63 -24.93 3.89
C PHE A 586 11.97 -24.23 5.21
N ASP A 587 12.51 -24.94 6.18
CA ASP A 587 12.98 -24.39 7.45
C ASP A 587 14.45 -23.96 7.39
N GLY A 588 15.07 -24.09 6.22
CA GLY A 588 16.47 -23.78 6.01
C GLY A 588 17.43 -24.95 6.21
N TYR A 589 16.95 -26.20 6.26
CA TYR A 589 17.77 -27.40 6.35
C TYR A 589 17.81 -28.07 4.96
N LEU A 590 18.78 -27.67 4.13
CA LEU A 590 18.79 -27.96 2.69
C LEU A 590 18.85 -29.46 2.36
N PHE A 591 19.42 -30.26 3.25
CA PHE A 591 19.58 -31.70 3.06
C PHE A 591 18.56 -32.56 3.84
N ALA A 592 17.53 -31.96 4.42
CA ALA A 592 16.51 -32.70 5.18
C ALA A 592 15.73 -33.71 4.34
N GLU A 593 15.62 -33.50 3.03
CA GLU A 593 14.87 -34.40 2.11
C GLU A 593 15.77 -35.22 1.18
N GLY A 594 17.09 -35.09 1.29
CA GLY A 594 18.09 -35.76 0.48
C GLY A 594 19.32 -34.92 0.22
N ASP A 595 20.40 -35.55 -0.15
CA ASP A 595 21.68 -34.93 -0.42
C ASP A 595 21.78 -34.55 -1.91
N ASP A 596 22.16 -33.29 -2.19
CA ASP A 596 22.43 -32.76 -3.55
C ASP A 596 23.92 -32.39 -3.67
N PRO A 597 24.71 -33.11 -4.47
CA PRO A 597 26.12 -32.85 -4.65
C PRO A 597 26.42 -31.45 -5.22
N ALA A 598 25.54 -30.89 -6.07
CA ALA A 598 25.70 -29.56 -6.64
C ALA A 598 25.52 -28.47 -5.56
N VAL A 599 24.55 -28.65 -4.67
CA VAL A 599 24.33 -27.77 -3.52
C VAL A 599 25.52 -27.85 -2.59
N ARG A 600 26.02 -29.05 -2.23
CA ARG A 600 27.22 -29.20 -1.41
C ARG A 600 28.45 -28.51 -1.99
N ALA A 601 28.69 -28.68 -3.29
CA ALA A 601 29.80 -28.01 -3.96
C ALA A 601 29.69 -26.48 -3.87
N ARG A 602 28.49 -25.93 -3.99
CA ARG A 602 28.22 -24.51 -3.87
C ARG A 602 28.46 -23.99 -2.46
N LEU A 603 28.04 -24.75 -1.45
CA LEU A 603 28.29 -24.40 -0.04
C LEU A 603 29.77 -24.46 0.31
N ALA A 604 30.48 -25.49 -0.14
CA ALA A 604 31.91 -25.59 0.02
C ALA A 604 32.65 -24.44 -0.66
N ALA A 605 32.25 -24.04 -1.87
CA ALA A 605 32.81 -22.90 -2.58
C ALA A 605 32.60 -21.58 -1.82
N ALA A 606 31.47 -21.40 -1.14
CA ALA A 606 31.19 -20.22 -0.33
C ALA A 606 32.13 -20.08 0.89
N LEU A 607 32.75 -21.16 1.33
CA LEU A 607 33.72 -21.18 2.45
C LEU A 607 35.18 -21.10 1.99
N GLN A 608 35.47 -21.26 0.70
CA GLN A 608 36.86 -21.20 0.18
C GLN A 608 37.55 -19.85 0.41
N SER A 609 36.77 -18.76 0.34
CA SER A 609 37.19 -17.41 0.66
C SER A 609 36.03 -16.71 1.33
N VAL A 610 36.14 -16.36 2.59
CA VAL A 610 35.06 -15.81 3.38
C VAL A 610 35.52 -14.52 4.07
N SER A 611 34.71 -13.46 3.99
CA SER A 611 34.96 -12.24 4.75
C SER A 611 34.41 -12.36 6.18
N PRO A 612 34.99 -11.64 7.15
CA PRO A 612 34.44 -11.61 8.51
C PRO A 612 32.97 -11.19 8.57
N THR A 613 32.54 -10.27 7.72
CA THR A 613 31.14 -9.81 7.64
C THR A 613 30.19 -10.92 7.18
N GLN A 614 30.65 -11.82 6.31
CA GLN A 614 29.84 -12.97 5.89
C GLN A 614 29.57 -13.90 7.08
N LEU A 615 30.58 -14.18 7.90
CA LEU A 615 30.42 -15.00 9.10
C LEU A 615 29.56 -14.30 10.18
N GLU A 616 29.68 -12.96 10.31
CA GLU A 616 28.76 -12.18 11.14
C GLU A 616 27.31 -12.29 10.66
N ASP A 617 27.07 -12.21 9.35
CA ASP A 617 25.73 -12.39 8.77
C ASP A 617 25.16 -13.76 9.11
N PHE A 618 25.99 -14.83 9.16
CA PHE A 618 25.59 -16.15 9.61
C PHE A 618 25.27 -16.17 11.11
N GLY A 619 26.12 -15.57 11.95
CA GLY A 619 25.91 -15.44 13.39
C GLY A 619 24.71 -14.57 13.75
N GLU A 620 24.40 -13.54 12.95
CA GLU A 620 23.18 -12.76 13.11
C GLU A 620 21.91 -13.54 12.72
N CYS A 621 21.95 -14.31 11.63
CA CYS A 621 20.87 -15.17 11.19
C CYS A 621 21.39 -16.10 10.06
N PRO A 622 21.42 -17.42 10.27
CA PRO A 622 21.90 -18.35 9.26
C PRO A 622 21.20 -18.21 7.90
N GLN A 623 19.89 -17.97 7.89
CA GLN A 623 19.12 -17.75 6.64
C GLN A 623 19.56 -16.47 5.91
N LYS A 624 19.94 -15.41 6.61
CA LYS A 624 20.51 -14.20 6.01
C LYS A 624 21.77 -14.53 5.20
N PHE A 625 22.64 -15.36 5.72
CA PHE A 625 23.83 -15.84 5.01
C PHE A 625 23.45 -16.62 3.74
N LEU A 626 22.53 -17.58 3.84
CA LEU A 626 22.05 -18.34 2.69
C LEU A 626 21.53 -17.43 1.57
N LEU A 627 20.60 -16.55 1.89
CA LEU A 627 19.97 -15.67 0.88
C LEU A 627 20.98 -14.69 0.26
N LYS A 628 21.82 -14.05 1.10
CA LYS A 628 22.72 -12.98 0.66
C LYS A 628 23.99 -13.50 0.00
N HIS A 629 24.63 -14.55 0.55
CA HIS A 629 25.96 -14.96 0.15
C HIS A 629 26.00 -16.26 -0.68
N VAL A 630 25.06 -17.14 -0.50
CA VAL A 630 24.94 -18.36 -1.30
C VAL A 630 24.04 -18.14 -2.52
N LEU A 631 22.87 -17.54 -2.33
CA LEU A 631 21.92 -17.28 -3.42
C LEU A 631 22.13 -15.93 -4.11
N GLY A 632 22.93 -15.03 -3.54
CA GLY A 632 23.27 -13.74 -4.14
C GLY A 632 22.15 -12.69 -4.12
N ALA A 633 21.17 -12.84 -3.23
CA ALA A 633 20.12 -11.84 -3.04
C ALA A 633 20.73 -10.51 -2.56
N ARG A 634 20.37 -9.43 -3.23
CA ARG A 634 20.87 -8.09 -2.93
C ARG A 634 19.71 -7.11 -2.81
N ASP A 635 19.91 -6.09 -2.01
CA ASP A 635 19.03 -4.93 -2.01
C ASP A 635 19.20 -4.16 -3.33
N VAL A 636 18.11 -3.63 -3.85
CA VAL A 636 18.14 -2.79 -5.04
C VAL A 636 18.26 -1.35 -4.59
N GLU A 637 19.38 -0.72 -4.88
CA GLU A 637 19.60 0.70 -4.60
C GLU A 637 18.80 1.53 -5.61
N ASP A 638 17.90 2.39 -5.10
CA ASP A 638 17.11 3.34 -5.88
C ASP A 638 17.65 4.76 -5.65
N PRO A 639 18.48 5.31 -6.57
CA PRO A 639 19.09 6.63 -6.42
C PRO A 639 18.10 7.75 -6.16
N GLU A 640 16.87 7.61 -6.65
CA GLU A 640 15.79 8.59 -6.52
C GLU A 640 15.32 8.77 -5.08
N HIS A 641 15.49 7.76 -4.23
CA HIS A 641 15.11 7.80 -2.82
C HIS A 641 16.24 8.27 -1.91
N GLU A 642 17.44 8.47 -2.45
CA GLU A 642 18.61 8.90 -1.69
C GLU A 642 18.68 10.42 -1.59
N LEU A 643 18.01 11.00 -0.60
CA LEU A 643 18.17 12.42 -0.26
C LEU A 643 19.55 12.72 0.32
N GLN A 644 20.23 11.72 0.88
CA GLN A 644 21.54 11.76 1.49
C GLN A 644 22.38 10.59 0.98
N MET A 645 23.69 10.71 1.11
CA MET A 645 24.60 9.59 0.83
C MET A 645 24.20 8.38 1.68
N ASN A 646 24.11 7.20 1.07
CA ASN A 646 23.82 5.99 1.82
C ASN A 646 24.92 5.67 2.84
N ALA A 647 24.58 4.90 3.87
CA ALA A 647 25.49 4.65 5.00
C ALA A 647 26.81 3.97 4.58
N ARG A 648 26.79 3.17 3.50
CA ARG A 648 27.98 2.47 2.99
C ARG A 648 28.95 3.44 2.33
N ASP A 649 28.45 4.30 1.44
CA ASP A 649 29.29 5.25 0.71
C ASP A 649 29.77 6.37 1.64
N LYS A 650 28.91 6.80 2.57
CA LYS A 650 29.32 7.70 3.65
C LYS A 650 30.45 7.10 4.50
N GLY A 651 30.36 5.81 4.84
CA GLY A 651 31.42 5.10 5.55
C GLY A 651 32.74 5.12 4.79
N LYS A 652 32.76 4.83 3.49
CA LYS A 652 33.97 4.87 2.65
C LYS A 652 34.60 6.27 2.64
N VAL A 653 33.76 7.32 2.54
CA VAL A 653 34.25 8.70 2.57
C VAL A 653 34.89 9.01 3.91
N ASP A 654 34.26 8.68 5.02
CA ASP A 654 34.78 8.92 6.36
C ASP A 654 36.09 8.15 6.61
N HIS A 655 36.17 6.85 6.22
CA HIS A 655 37.40 6.03 6.35
C HIS A 655 38.54 6.60 5.52
N GLY A 656 38.30 6.98 4.25
CA GLY A 656 39.32 7.55 3.39
C GLY A 656 39.87 8.90 3.90
N ILE A 657 39.00 9.74 4.51
CA ILE A 657 39.42 10.98 5.14
C ILE A 657 40.31 10.70 6.37
N LEU A 658 39.88 9.74 7.23
CA LEU A 658 40.60 9.37 8.44
C LEU A 658 41.96 8.72 8.10
N GLU A 659 42.04 7.85 7.11
CA GLU A 659 43.27 7.25 6.62
C GLU A 659 44.28 8.35 6.22
N ARG A 660 43.85 9.29 5.35
CA ARG A 660 44.72 10.39 4.90
C ARG A 660 45.19 11.25 6.07
N PHE A 661 44.30 11.54 7.06
CA PHE A 661 44.65 12.31 8.24
C PHE A 661 45.70 11.59 9.05
N TYR A 662 45.49 10.31 9.43
CA TYR A 662 46.41 9.58 10.31
C TYR A 662 47.76 9.24 9.67
N ARG A 663 47.87 9.17 8.34
CA ARG A 663 49.15 9.01 7.64
C ARG A 663 50.06 10.24 7.79
N GLU A 664 49.52 11.40 8.11
CA GLU A 664 50.20 12.66 8.26
C GLU A 664 50.48 13.06 9.69
N VAL A 665 49.74 12.45 10.66
CA VAL A 665 49.86 12.80 12.10
C VAL A 665 51.18 12.28 12.68
N SER A 666 51.94 13.18 13.29
CA SER A 666 53.19 12.88 14.02
C SER A 666 52.96 12.55 15.49
N GLU A 667 53.97 12.04 16.17
CA GLU A 667 53.96 11.83 17.62
C GLU A 667 53.77 13.16 18.39
N ASP A 668 54.42 14.22 17.94
CA ASP A 668 54.28 15.56 18.55
C ASP A 668 52.83 16.09 18.39
N ASP A 669 52.14 15.74 17.31
CA ASP A 669 50.73 16.12 17.12
C ASP A 669 49.81 15.41 18.11
N ILE A 670 50.08 14.14 18.42
CA ILE A 670 49.31 13.36 19.41
C ILE A 670 49.51 13.94 20.81
N GLU A 671 50.75 14.33 21.15
CA GLU A 671 51.06 14.94 22.44
C GLU A 671 50.41 16.31 22.60
N ARG A 672 50.55 17.18 21.62
CA ARG A 672 49.87 18.49 21.61
C ARG A 672 48.34 18.40 21.64
N ALA A 673 47.76 17.42 20.96
CA ALA A 673 46.31 17.25 20.97
C ALA A 673 45.72 17.00 22.36
N ALA A 674 46.49 16.32 23.26
CA ALA A 674 46.06 16.05 24.63
C ALA A 674 45.89 17.32 25.48
N GLU A 675 46.70 18.36 25.19
CA GLU A 675 46.63 19.64 25.89
C GLU A 675 45.39 20.47 25.57
N TRP A 676 44.74 20.21 24.41
CA TRP A 676 43.63 21.00 23.90
C TRP A 676 42.24 20.44 24.23
N LEU A 677 42.15 19.32 24.94
CA LEU A 677 40.86 18.71 25.25
C LEU A 677 39.92 19.67 25.98
N PRO A 678 38.63 19.64 25.67
CA PRO A 678 37.89 18.69 24.79
C PRO A 678 37.85 19.10 23.31
N ARG A 679 38.66 20.06 22.88
CA ARG A 679 38.70 20.53 21.48
C ARG A 679 39.88 19.92 20.71
N LEU A 680 39.78 19.82 19.43
CA LEU A 680 40.91 19.47 18.56
C LEU A 680 41.83 20.69 18.43
N GLU A 681 43.13 20.46 18.44
CA GLU A 681 44.15 21.48 18.23
C GLU A 681 43.91 22.25 16.93
N PRO A 682 44.05 23.59 16.86
CA PRO A 682 43.61 24.42 15.72
C PRO A 682 44.23 24.03 14.38
N SER A 683 45.52 23.65 14.31
CA SER A 683 46.14 23.26 13.07
C SER A 683 45.62 21.92 12.55
N LEU A 684 45.40 20.96 13.45
CA LEU A 684 44.79 19.67 13.14
C LEU A 684 43.33 19.82 12.76
N ALA A 685 42.59 20.76 13.40
CA ALA A 685 41.24 21.10 13.04
C ALA A 685 41.14 21.68 11.59
N ALA A 686 42.04 22.60 11.27
CA ALA A 686 42.10 23.15 9.90
C ALA A 686 42.47 22.06 8.87
N ARG A 687 43.36 21.13 9.22
CA ARG A 687 43.77 20.05 8.32
C ARG A 687 42.64 19.08 8.03
N ILE A 688 41.89 18.64 9.04
CA ILE A 688 40.74 17.73 8.79
C ILE A 688 39.63 18.40 7.99
N GLU A 689 39.38 19.69 8.22
CA GLU A 689 38.40 20.45 7.46
C GLU A 689 38.81 20.54 5.98
N ALA A 690 40.09 20.79 5.69
CA ALA A 690 40.62 20.79 4.33
C ALA A 690 40.48 19.43 3.65
N LEU A 691 40.79 18.33 4.36
CA LEU A 691 40.63 16.96 3.85
C LEU A 691 39.16 16.61 3.53
N VAL A 692 38.24 17.06 4.38
CA VAL A 692 36.82 16.90 4.10
C VAL A 692 36.44 17.67 2.83
N ASP A 693 36.90 18.92 2.69
CA ASP A 693 36.57 19.74 1.53
C ASP A 693 37.13 19.16 0.24
N GLU A 694 38.40 18.78 0.22
CA GLU A 694 39.04 18.14 -0.92
C GLU A 694 38.29 16.85 -1.36
N THR A 695 37.87 16.04 -0.37
CA THR A 695 37.19 14.76 -0.65
C THR A 695 35.79 14.99 -1.21
N TYR A 696 35.02 15.91 -0.62
CA TYR A 696 33.71 16.23 -1.11
C TYR A 696 33.73 16.92 -2.48
N ASP A 697 34.70 17.83 -2.74
CA ASP A 697 34.90 18.47 -4.04
C ASP A 697 35.28 17.46 -5.12
N ALA A 698 36.07 16.44 -4.79
CA ALA A 698 36.38 15.34 -5.71
C ALA A 698 35.16 14.50 -6.01
N LEU A 699 34.41 14.11 -4.98
CA LEU A 699 33.20 13.33 -5.10
C LEU A 699 32.13 14.04 -5.95
N GLU A 700 31.96 15.36 -5.76
CA GLU A 700 30.97 16.16 -6.51
C GLU A 700 31.36 16.32 -8.00
N ARG A 701 32.64 16.29 -8.33
CA ARG A 701 33.10 16.28 -9.71
C ARG A 701 32.80 14.95 -10.41
N ASP A 702 32.94 13.84 -9.68
CA ASP A 702 32.74 12.50 -10.26
C ASP A 702 31.27 12.09 -10.29
N ALA A 703 30.50 12.52 -9.29
CA ALA A 703 29.07 12.24 -9.15
C ALA A 703 28.35 13.45 -8.52
N PRO A 704 27.83 14.38 -9.32
CA PRO A 704 27.05 15.51 -8.82
C PRO A 704 25.88 15.04 -7.94
N PRO A 705 25.63 15.69 -6.80
CA PRO A 705 24.57 15.27 -5.91
C PRO A 705 23.18 15.61 -6.47
N PHE A 706 22.21 14.72 -6.27
CA PHE A 706 20.82 14.99 -6.62
C PHE A 706 20.28 16.21 -5.86
N ASN A 707 20.67 16.36 -4.58
CA ASN A 707 20.31 17.53 -3.77
C ASN A 707 21.55 18.26 -3.25
N PRO A 708 22.00 19.36 -3.92
CA PRO A 708 23.19 20.10 -3.51
C PRO A 708 23.11 20.67 -2.10
N THR A 709 21.92 21.10 -1.65
CA THR A 709 21.72 21.64 -0.29
C THR A 709 21.95 20.55 0.77
N MET A 710 21.39 19.37 0.56
CA MET A 710 21.59 18.24 1.46
C MET A 710 23.08 17.82 1.49
N ARG A 711 23.76 17.83 0.36
CA ARG A 711 25.20 17.55 0.28
C ARG A 711 26.03 18.54 1.11
N GLN A 712 25.73 19.83 1.07
CA GLN A 712 26.39 20.83 1.91
C GLN A 712 26.13 20.60 3.41
N ILE A 713 24.90 20.23 3.79
CA ILE A 713 24.56 19.86 5.17
C ILE A 713 25.38 18.65 5.60
N GLU A 714 25.49 17.61 4.78
CA GLU A 714 26.31 16.42 5.06
C GLU A 714 27.80 16.77 5.22
N ARG A 715 28.34 17.59 4.31
CA ARG A 715 29.73 18.08 4.39
C ARG A 715 29.99 18.82 5.71
N GLY A 716 29.11 19.74 6.11
CA GLY A 716 29.19 20.43 7.38
C GLY A 716 29.10 19.50 8.60
N ALA A 717 28.19 18.53 8.54
CA ALA A 717 28.06 17.51 9.59
C ALA A 717 29.34 16.63 9.70
N THR A 718 29.93 16.23 8.57
CA THR A 718 31.18 15.44 8.52
C THR A 718 32.31 16.20 9.17
N ARG A 719 32.54 17.50 8.83
CA ARG A 719 33.57 18.32 9.48
C ARG A 719 33.43 18.31 11.01
N ARG A 720 32.23 18.56 11.50
CA ARG A 720 31.94 18.58 12.93
C ARG A 720 32.19 17.21 13.58
N ILE A 721 31.65 16.15 13.03
CA ILE A 721 31.77 14.78 13.55
C ILE A 721 33.25 14.35 13.64
N LEU A 722 34.00 14.55 12.56
CA LEU A 722 35.39 14.12 12.51
C LEU A 722 36.29 14.96 13.43
N ARG A 723 36.03 16.26 13.60
CA ARG A 723 36.74 17.10 14.60
C ARG A 723 36.54 16.60 16.02
N GLU A 724 35.26 16.34 16.39
CA GLU A 724 34.91 15.82 17.72
C GLU A 724 35.48 14.42 17.94
N PHE A 725 35.48 13.57 16.92
CA PHE A 725 36.05 12.24 16.97
C PHE A 725 37.57 12.30 17.19
N LEU A 726 38.28 13.05 16.37
CA LEU A 726 39.75 13.14 16.41
C LEU A 726 40.26 13.70 17.73
N ALA A 727 39.60 14.71 18.32
CA ALA A 727 39.97 15.20 19.63
C ALA A 727 40.01 14.09 20.70
N ARG A 728 39.07 13.19 20.66
CA ARG A 728 38.97 12.06 21.59
C ARG A 728 39.91 10.93 21.24
N ASP A 729 40.06 10.61 19.98
CA ASP A 729 40.89 9.48 19.56
C ASP A 729 42.37 9.76 19.71
N LEU A 730 42.83 10.98 19.44
CA LEU A 730 44.19 11.39 19.68
C LEU A 730 44.53 11.42 21.21
N ALA A 731 43.56 11.82 22.01
CA ALA A 731 43.71 11.73 23.47
C ALA A 731 43.80 10.29 23.98
N ASP A 732 43.00 9.38 23.40
CA ASP A 732 43.10 7.94 23.71
C ASP A 732 44.44 7.36 23.26
N LEU A 733 44.95 7.72 22.09
CA LEU A 733 46.29 7.32 21.63
C LEU A 733 47.38 7.81 22.57
N HIS A 734 47.32 9.08 23.02
CA HIS A 734 48.24 9.62 24.00
C HIS A 734 48.16 8.87 25.35
N ALA A 735 46.92 8.67 25.86
CA ALA A 735 46.74 8.02 27.17
C ALA A 735 47.15 6.54 27.18
N THR A 736 47.00 5.83 26.05
CA THR A 736 47.34 4.40 25.93
C THR A 736 48.79 4.14 25.52
N GLY A 737 49.49 5.15 25.01
CA GLY A 737 50.83 5.00 24.41
C GLY A 737 50.87 4.26 23.10
N LEU A 738 49.68 3.96 22.50
CA LEU A 738 49.56 3.34 21.21
C LEU A 738 49.73 4.36 20.08
N ARG A 739 50.32 3.94 19.00
CA ARG A 739 50.56 4.77 17.80
C ARG A 739 49.95 4.08 16.55
N PRO A 740 49.30 4.81 15.67
CA PRO A 740 48.85 4.28 14.40
C PRO A 740 50.03 3.74 13.58
N LYS A 741 49.96 2.48 13.13
CA LYS A 741 51.06 1.79 12.45
C LYS A 741 50.69 1.42 10.99
N GLU A 742 49.54 0.82 10.80
CA GLU A 742 49.04 0.38 9.49
C GLU A 742 47.64 0.90 9.25
N PHE A 743 47.32 1.17 7.97
CA PHE A 743 46.05 1.71 7.51
C PHE A 743 45.56 0.94 6.30
N GLU A 744 44.25 0.69 6.20
CA GLU A 744 43.62 -0.10 5.13
C GLU A 744 44.46 -1.36 4.84
N TYR A 745 44.84 -2.07 5.92
CA TYR A 745 45.70 -3.21 5.85
C TYR A 745 44.96 -4.42 5.31
N ARG A 746 45.42 -4.95 4.16
CA ARG A 746 44.86 -6.17 3.59
C ARG A 746 45.22 -7.35 4.48
N CYS A 747 44.23 -7.93 5.10
CA CYS A 747 44.35 -9.11 5.95
C CYS A 747 43.95 -10.37 5.18
N GLU A 748 44.85 -11.34 5.13
CA GLU A 748 44.60 -12.68 4.62
C GLU A 748 45.18 -13.70 5.60
N THR A 749 44.30 -14.55 6.16
CA THR A 749 44.73 -15.61 7.07
C THR A 749 44.00 -16.91 6.81
N ARG A 750 44.61 -18.02 7.18
CA ARG A 750 43.99 -19.35 7.17
C ARG A 750 43.79 -19.83 8.60
N LEU A 751 42.54 -20.21 8.86
CA LEU A 751 42.13 -20.73 10.17
C LEU A 751 41.63 -22.16 10.00
N ASP A 752 42.34 -23.11 10.58
CA ASP A 752 41.87 -24.50 10.62
C ASP A 752 40.96 -24.69 11.82
N VAL A 753 39.68 -24.96 11.56
CA VAL A 753 38.64 -25.05 12.56
C VAL A 753 37.73 -26.25 12.27
N GLY A 754 37.59 -27.20 13.20
CA GLY A 754 36.71 -28.36 13.07
C GLY A 754 36.96 -29.21 11.82
N GLY A 755 38.21 -29.30 11.32
CA GLY A 755 38.55 -30.03 10.11
C GLY A 755 38.31 -29.28 8.81
N VAL A 756 37.87 -28.03 8.89
CA VAL A 756 37.67 -27.12 7.74
C VAL A 756 38.72 -26.02 7.75
N SER A 757 39.41 -25.81 6.60
CA SER A 757 40.37 -24.71 6.44
C SER A 757 39.64 -23.49 5.87
N LEU A 758 39.38 -22.49 6.68
CA LEU A 758 38.76 -21.23 6.30
C LEU A 758 39.82 -20.22 5.85
N ARG A 759 39.71 -19.72 4.62
CA ARG A 759 40.52 -18.56 4.19
C ARG A 759 39.71 -17.29 4.45
N VAL A 760 40.19 -16.50 5.43
CA VAL A 760 39.54 -15.25 5.82
C VAL A 760 40.27 -14.09 5.15
N GLU A 761 39.54 -13.30 4.38
CA GLU A 761 40.06 -12.13 3.68
C GLU A 761 39.30 -10.88 4.08
N GLY A 762 40.01 -9.75 4.23
CA GLY A 762 39.38 -8.47 4.54
C GLY A 762 40.36 -7.33 4.61
N TRP A 763 39.84 -6.16 5.03
CA TRP A 763 40.64 -4.95 5.20
C TRP A 763 40.46 -4.43 6.62
N ILE A 764 41.60 -4.11 7.28
CA ILE A 764 41.62 -3.55 8.63
C ILE A 764 41.79 -2.05 8.48
N ASP A 765 40.86 -1.26 9.00
CA ASP A 765 40.88 0.19 8.86
C ASP A 765 42.17 0.81 9.43
N ARG A 766 42.54 0.39 10.68
CA ARG A 766 43.76 0.85 11.33
C ARG A 766 44.28 -0.20 12.30
N ILE A 767 45.61 -0.33 12.38
CA ILE A 767 46.32 -1.10 13.42
C ILE A 767 47.18 -0.12 14.21
N ASP A 768 46.97 -0.06 15.54
CA ASP A 768 47.79 0.69 16.45
C ASP A 768 48.77 -0.25 17.18
N ALA A 769 49.98 0.23 17.48
CA ALA A 769 51.03 -0.51 18.24
C ALA A 769 51.77 0.39 19.20
N ASP A 770 52.33 -0.21 20.28
CA ASP A 770 53.16 0.52 21.24
C ASP A 770 54.66 0.26 21.11
N GLY A 771 55.09 -0.53 20.14
CA GLY A 771 56.50 -0.92 20.00
C GLY A 771 56.95 -2.01 20.95
N ALA A 772 56.19 -2.33 22.01
CA ALA A 772 56.48 -3.38 23.00
C ALA A 772 55.79 -4.72 22.72
N GLY A 773 55.04 -4.81 21.59
CA GLY A 773 54.36 -6.03 21.16
C GLY A 773 52.86 -6.03 21.43
N ARG A 774 52.30 -4.95 21.94
CA ARG A 774 50.85 -4.78 22.10
C ARG A 774 50.26 -4.14 20.84
N TYR A 775 49.18 -4.76 20.32
CA TYR A 775 48.51 -4.30 19.13
C TYR A 775 47.00 -4.07 19.38
N ARG A 776 46.46 -3.09 18.69
CA ARG A 776 45.02 -2.83 18.69
C ARG A 776 44.49 -2.72 17.24
N VAL A 777 43.55 -3.59 16.91
CA VAL A 777 42.80 -3.52 15.67
C VAL A 777 41.65 -2.55 15.85
N VAL A 778 41.51 -1.56 14.96
CA VAL A 778 40.51 -0.51 15.02
C VAL A 778 39.61 -0.63 13.82
N ASP A 779 38.27 -0.49 14.06
CA ASP A 779 37.24 -0.43 13.06
C ASP A 779 36.34 0.80 13.31
N TYR A 780 36.19 1.67 12.31
CA TYR A 780 35.39 2.89 12.43
C TYR A 780 33.93 2.64 12.10
N LYS A 781 33.01 3.20 12.88
CA LYS A 781 31.57 3.06 12.65
C LYS A 781 30.86 4.41 12.71
N GLY A 782 30.27 4.82 11.56
CA GLY A 782 29.56 6.10 11.44
C GLY A 782 28.12 6.11 11.99
N GLY A 783 27.53 4.95 12.24
CA GLY A 783 26.14 4.80 12.67
C GLY A 783 25.90 5.03 14.18
N LYS A 784 24.67 4.72 14.64
CA LYS A 784 24.33 4.81 16.07
C LYS A 784 25.24 3.91 16.90
N ALA A 785 26.00 4.51 17.79
CA ALA A 785 26.97 3.84 18.67
C ALA A 785 26.35 2.72 19.53
N THR A 786 25.09 2.87 19.93
CA THR A 786 24.34 1.87 20.71
C THR A 786 24.29 0.50 20.04
N ARG A 787 24.31 0.44 18.70
CA ARG A 787 24.31 -0.81 17.94
C ARG A 787 25.57 -1.66 18.16
N HIS A 788 26.66 -1.04 18.54
CA HIS A 788 27.99 -1.66 18.73
C HIS A 788 28.37 -1.84 20.18
N LYS A 789 27.54 -1.40 21.12
CA LYS A 789 27.72 -1.53 22.56
C LYS A 789 27.75 -2.99 23.01
N ASP A 790 28.43 -3.26 24.12
CA ASP A 790 28.60 -4.59 24.70
C ASP A 790 29.30 -5.58 23.75
N LEU A 791 30.33 -5.08 23.02
CA LEU A 791 31.11 -5.85 22.04
C LEU A 791 31.61 -7.19 22.58
N PRO A 792 32.18 -7.32 23.82
CA PRO A 792 32.61 -8.61 24.32
C PRO A 792 31.53 -9.69 24.31
N LYS A 793 30.29 -9.35 24.73
CA LYS A 793 29.18 -10.27 24.75
C LYS A 793 28.74 -10.67 23.31
N LYS A 794 28.82 -9.76 22.36
CA LYS A 794 28.47 -10.00 20.98
C LYS A 794 29.53 -10.88 20.27
N VAL A 795 30.78 -10.71 20.64
CA VAL A 795 31.88 -11.58 20.23
C VAL A 795 31.67 -13.00 20.80
N ASP A 796 31.44 -13.11 22.10
CA ASP A 796 31.19 -14.42 22.74
C ASP A 796 29.97 -15.17 22.17
N ARG A 797 29.00 -14.46 21.61
CA ARG A 797 27.83 -15.03 20.90
C ARG A 797 28.06 -15.30 19.42
N GLY A 798 29.20 -14.96 18.85
CA GLY A 798 29.45 -15.13 17.42
C GLY A 798 28.74 -14.15 16.50
N VAL A 799 28.15 -13.06 17.07
CA VAL A 799 27.37 -12.06 16.29
C VAL A 799 28.25 -10.92 15.79
N ARG A 800 29.44 -10.76 16.39
CA ARG A 800 30.47 -9.80 15.96
C ARG A 800 31.80 -10.53 15.86
N LEU A 801 32.20 -10.84 14.61
CA LEU A 801 33.39 -11.62 14.29
C LEU A 801 34.46 -10.86 13.53
N GLN A 802 34.17 -9.66 13.01
CA GLN A 802 35.09 -8.87 12.20
C GLN A 802 36.38 -8.57 12.98
N LEU A 803 36.27 -7.91 14.10
CA LEU A 803 37.42 -7.56 14.93
C LEU A 803 38.13 -8.79 15.53
N PRO A 804 37.43 -9.82 16.05
CA PRO A 804 38.07 -11.04 16.51
C PRO A 804 38.89 -11.73 15.43
N LEU A 805 38.38 -11.89 14.23
CA LEU A 805 39.10 -12.52 13.12
C LEU A 805 40.32 -11.70 12.69
N TYR A 806 40.20 -10.37 12.67
CA TYR A 806 41.33 -9.48 12.40
C TYR A 806 42.38 -9.53 13.53
N ALA A 807 41.97 -9.60 14.80
CA ALA A 807 42.84 -9.73 15.92
C ALA A 807 43.60 -11.07 15.88
N MET A 808 42.95 -12.18 15.51
CA MET A 808 43.60 -13.49 15.31
C MET A 808 44.64 -13.42 14.17
N ALA A 809 44.31 -12.73 13.08
CA ALA A 809 45.24 -12.55 11.95
C ALA A 809 46.47 -11.69 12.35
N VAL A 810 46.27 -10.60 13.07
CA VAL A 810 47.31 -9.71 13.58
C VAL A 810 48.20 -10.48 14.57
N ALA A 811 47.63 -11.27 15.49
CA ALA A 811 48.33 -12.12 16.41
C ALA A 811 49.25 -13.11 15.69
N GLN A 812 48.74 -13.77 14.65
CA GLN A 812 49.49 -14.72 13.84
C GLN A 812 50.59 -14.03 13.03
N PHE A 813 50.30 -12.88 12.42
CA PHE A 813 51.24 -12.17 11.56
C PHE A 813 52.41 -11.55 12.33
N PHE A 814 52.11 -10.92 13.46
CA PHE A 814 53.13 -10.25 14.30
C PHE A 814 53.73 -11.12 15.40
N GLY A 815 53.20 -12.36 15.57
CA GLY A 815 53.71 -13.31 16.57
C GLY A 815 53.52 -12.87 18.02
N THR A 816 52.35 -12.32 18.36
CA THR A 816 52.05 -11.79 19.68
C THR A 816 50.64 -12.23 20.14
N ASP A 817 50.49 -12.45 21.46
CA ASP A 817 49.21 -12.78 22.07
C ASP A 817 48.50 -11.54 22.65
N ASP A 818 49.17 -10.39 22.72
CA ASP A 818 48.61 -9.14 23.27
C ASP A 818 47.94 -8.30 22.15
N VAL A 819 46.83 -8.80 21.70
CA VAL A 819 46.02 -8.13 20.68
C VAL A 819 44.62 -7.83 21.20
N SER A 820 44.19 -6.58 21.02
CA SER A 820 42.83 -6.10 21.31
C SER A 820 42.13 -5.63 20.06
N GLY A 821 40.79 -5.60 20.09
CA GLY A 821 39.97 -5.01 19.05
C GLY A 821 39.11 -3.89 19.62
N ALA A 822 38.98 -2.78 18.90
CA ALA A 822 38.19 -1.63 19.28
C ALA A 822 37.29 -1.15 18.13
N ILE A 823 36.00 -1.03 18.38
CA ILE A 823 35.11 -0.25 17.55
C ILE A 823 35.22 1.20 17.99
N LYS A 824 35.55 2.08 17.06
CA LYS A 824 35.65 3.53 17.28
C LYS A 824 34.42 4.21 16.63
N PRO A 825 33.35 4.50 17.40
CA PRO A 825 32.20 5.21 16.89
C PRO A 825 32.58 6.66 16.54
N LEU A 826 32.28 7.10 15.32
CA LEU A 826 32.52 8.48 14.89
C LEU A 826 31.63 9.46 15.67
N VAL A 827 30.37 9.08 15.93
CA VAL A 827 29.48 9.84 16.81
C VAL A 827 29.61 9.34 18.24
N PHE A 828 29.84 10.27 19.15
CA PHE A 828 30.15 9.95 20.55
C PHE A 828 29.03 9.18 21.23
N PRO A 829 29.30 8.00 21.80
CA PRO A 829 28.36 7.27 22.62
C PRO A 829 28.44 7.75 24.10
N GLU A 830 27.31 7.78 24.76
CA GLU A 830 27.25 7.99 26.22
C GLU A 830 27.81 6.81 27.04
N ALA A 831 28.21 5.71 26.37
CA ALA A 831 28.64 4.49 27.01
C ALA A 831 30.15 4.48 27.21
N LYS A 832 30.64 3.77 28.28
CA LYS A 832 32.05 3.64 28.58
C LYS A 832 32.82 2.97 27.43
N PRO A 833 34.10 3.38 27.17
CA PRO A 833 34.94 2.82 26.10
C PRO A 833 35.07 1.30 26.13
N ASP A 834 35.17 0.67 27.30
CA ASP A 834 35.32 -0.78 27.50
C ASP A 834 34.20 -1.59 26.86
N LYS A 835 33.05 -0.97 26.65
CA LYS A 835 31.92 -1.64 25.98
C LYS A 835 32.09 -1.81 24.47
N PHE A 836 33.07 -1.12 23.90
CA PHE A 836 33.41 -1.14 22.48
C PHE A 836 34.72 -1.84 22.19
N MET A 837 35.32 -2.45 23.20
CA MET A 837 36.61 -3.12 23.13
C MET A 837 36.49 -4.59 23.56
N PHE A 838 37.38 -5.43 23.02
CA PHE A 838 37.59 -6.78 23.50
C PHE A 838 39.09 -7.12 23.47
N HIS A 839 39.50 -8.11 24.23
CA HIS A 839 40.86 -8.67 24.20
C HIS A 839 40.79 -10.09 23.68
N LEU A 840 41.74 -10.46 22.79
CA LEU A 840 41.80 -11.80 22.19
C LEU A 840 42.21 -12.85 23.21
N ALA A 841 43.10 -12.47 24.12
CA ALA A 841 43.61 -13.36 25.18
C ALA A 841 42.46 -14.04 25.95
N GLY A 842 42.50 -15.38 26.03
CA GLY A 842 41.51 -16.21 26.70
C GLY A 842 40.20 -16.42 25.93
N ARG A 843 40.07 -15.92 24.71
CA ARG A 843 38.86 -16.09 23.86
C ARG A 843 39.10 -16.89 22.57
N GLU A 844 40.34 -17.12 22.20
CA GLU A 844 40.67 -17.73 20.91
C GLU A 844 40.05 -19.11 20.71
N GLU A 845 40.09 -19.96 21.75
CA GLU A 845 39.54 -21.30 21.68
C GLU A 845 38.01 -21.29 21.50
N ALA A 846 37.28 -20.43 22.22
CA ALA A 846 35.85 -20.28 22.11
C ALA A 846 35.46 -19.71 20.71
N LEU A 847 36.27 -18.80 20.18
CA LEU A 847 36.07 -18.28 18.81
C LEU A 847 36.28 -19.36 17.76
N ARG A 848 37.35 -20.18 17.90
CA ARG A 848 37.61 -21.33 16.99
C ARG A 848 36.47 -22.34 17.04
N ALA A 849 35.94 -22.64 18.22
CA ALA A 849 34.78 -23.53 18.40
C ALA A 849 33.53 -22.95 17.71
N THR A 850 33.26 -21.64 17.84
CA THR A 850 32.16 -20.97 17.16
C THR A 850 32.32 -21.02 15.65
N LEU A 851 33.50 -20.76 15.12
CA LEU A 851 33.78 -20.82 13.68
C LEU A 851 33.66 -22.24 13.13
N ALA A 852 34.09 -23.27 13.91
CA ALA A 852 33.93 -24.68 13.55
C ALA A 852 32.44 -25.06 13.44
N LEU A 853 31.64 -24.59 14.41
CA LEU A 853 30.19 -24.80 14.38
C LEU A 853 29.55 -24.15 13.16
N PHE A 854 29.93 -22.92 12.83
CA PHE A 854 29.39 -22.21 11.67
C PHE A 854 29.80 -22.87 10.36
N ALA A 855 31.08 -23.22 10.21
CA ALA A 855 31.58 -23.91 9.02
C ALA A 855 30.89 -25.28 8.83
N GLY A 856 30.76 -26.08 9.90
CA GLY A 856 30.05 -27.35 9.90
C GLY A 856 28.58 -27.16 9.49
N ALA A 857 27.88 -26.25 10.12
CA ALA A 857 26.48 -25.96 9.82
C ALA A 857 26.25 -25.51 8.36
N ILE A 858 27.13 -24.66 7.83
CA ILE A 858 27.09 -24.25 6.42
C ILE A 858 27.28 -25.47 5.49
N LEU A 859 28.27 -26.31 5.73
CA LEU A 859 28.52 -27.52 4.92
C LEU A 859 27.39 -28.54 5.03
N ASP A 860 26.73 -28.59 6.19
CA ASP A 860 25.57 -29.46 6.44
C ASP A 860 24.24 -28.85 5.95
N GLY A 861 24.30 -27.69 5.30
CA GLY A 861 23.11 -27.03 4.74
C GLY A 861 22.12 -26.54 5.79
N GLN A 862 22.59 -26.14 6.98
CA GLN A 862 21.74 -25.71 8.10
C GLN A 862 21.66 -24.19 8.15
N PHE A 863 20.54 -23.64 7.68
CA PHE A 863 20.28 -22.19 7.60
C PHE A 863 18.92 -21.81 8.21
N PRO A 864 18.66 -22.14 9.49
CA PRO A 864 17.38 -21.80 10.11
C PRO A 864 17.15 -20.28 10.11
N ALA A 865 15.89 -19.88 9.90
CA ALA A 865 15.48 -18.48 9.99
C ALA A 865 15.32 -18.03 11.44
N PHE A 866 16.45 -17.99 12.15
CA PHE A 866 16.49 -17.70 13.58
C PHE A 866 17.43 -16.52 13.86
N PRO A 867 16.87 -15.27 13.93
CA PRO A 867 17.67 -14.08 14.15
C PRO A 867 18.20 -14.00 15.59
N ALA A 868 19.47 -13.59 15.73
CA ALA A 868 20.07 -13.37 17.03
C ALA A 868 19.36 -12.26 17.80
N ASP A 869 19.09 -12.49 19.10
CA ASP A 869 18.67 -11.52 20.07
C ASP A 869 19.85 -11.04 20.89
N THR A 870 20.33 -9.85 20.63
CA THR A 870 21.53 -9.33 21.28
C THR A 870 21.25 -8.26 22.34
N ASP A 871 20.22 -7.46 22.16
CA ASP A 871 19.71 -6.48 23.12
C ASP A 871 18.41 -5.80 22.64
N LYS A 872 17.83 -4.93 23.49
CA LYS A 872 16.58 -4.21 23.16
C LYS A 872 16.71 -3.27 21.96
N ASP A 873 17.93 -2.81 21.66
CA ASP A 873 18.22 -1.83 20.61
C ASP A 873 18.63 -2.50 19.28
N PHE A 874 18.98 -3.78 19.32
CA PHE A 874 19.41 -4.53 18.14
C PHE A 874 18.36 -5.56 17.71
N ASN A 875 17.79 -5.32 16.54
CA ASN A 875 16.91 -6.27 15.85
C ASN A 875 17.52 -6.61 14.48
N ALA A 876 18.02 -7.82 14.35
CA ALA A 876 18.65 -8.31 13.13
C ALA A 876 17.73 -8.24 11.90
N CYS A 877 16.41 -8.36 12.10
CA CYS A 877 15.41 -8.31 11.03
C CYS A 877 15.12 -6.89 10.55
N LYS A 878 15.25 -5.86 11.39
CA LYS A 878 14.89 -4.48 11.06
C LYS A 878 15.70 -3.90 9.90
N TYR A 879 16.95 -4.30 9.78
CA TYR A 879 17.87 -3.83 8.75
C TYR A 879 18.35 -4.96 7.83
N CYS A 880 17.59 -6.05 7.77
CA CYS A 880 17.93 -7.18 6.91
C CYS A 880 17.51 -6.87 5.46
N PRO A 881 18.45 -6.81 4.51
CA PRO A 881 18.14 -6.48 3.12
C PRO A 881 17.28 -7.54 2.42
N VAL A 882 17.21 -8.74 2.98
CA VAL A 882 16.43 -9.87 2.45
C VAL A 882 15.15 -10.16 3.25
N SER A 883 14.73 -9.22 4.11
CA SER A 883 13.55 -9.38 4.99
C SER A 883 12.25 -9.66 4.22
N HIS A 884 12.12 -9.12 3.00
CA HIS A 884 10.94 -9.32 2.14
C HIS A 884 10.80 -10.77 1.63
N SER A 885 11.90 -11.49 1.53
CA SER A 885 11.95 -12.90 1.10
C SER A 885 11.94 -13.88 2.28
N CYS A 886 11.89 -13.37 3.52
CA CYS A 886 12.03 -14.17 4.72
C CYS A 886 10.67 -14.55 5.32
N ARG A 887 10.52 -15.82 5.74
CA ARG A 887 9.30 -16.37 6.31
C ARG A 887 9.12 -16.13 7.81
N THR A 888 10.09 -15.50 8.50
CA THR A 888 10.03 -15.24 9.96
C THR A 888 8.82 -14.44 10.41
N ARG A 889 8.19 -13.66 9.52
CA ARG A 889 7.01 -12.85 9.85
C ARG A 889 5.69 -13.62 9.75
N HIS A 890 5.66 -14.77 9.08
CA HIS A 890 4.42 -15.45 8.72
C HIS A 890 4.23 -16.80 9.42
N ASP A 891 5.15 -17.77 9.26
CA ASP A 891 4.87 -19.16 9.65
C ASP A 891 5.88 -19.74 10.65
N LEU A 892 7.14 -19.25 10.63
CA LEU A 892 8.21 -19.78 11.48
C LEU A 892 8.19 -19.24 12.90
N ALA A 893 7.50 -18.13 13.14
CA ALA A 893 7.34 -17.57 14.50
C ALA A 893 6.65 -18.53 15.46
N GLU A 894 5.84 -19.47 14.95
CA GLU A 894 5.12 -20.48 15.74
C GLU A 894 5.92 -21.77 15.89
N LYS A 895 6.73 -22.13 14.90
CA LYS A 895 7.63 -23.30 15.01
C LYS A 895 8.68 -23.10 16.11
N TYR A 896 9.12 -21.86 16.32
CA TYR A 896 10.01 -21.45 17.40
C TYR A 896 9.23 -20.76 18.53
N ALA A 897 8.02 -21.22 18.82
CA ALA A 897 6.99 -20.55 19.64
C ALA A 897 7.41 -20.16 21.07
N VAL A 898 8.49 -20.72 21.58
CA VAL A 898 9.04 -20.36 22.88
C VAL A 898 10.08 -19.24 22.74
N VAL A 899 10.79 -19.14 21.60
CA VAL A 899 11.84 -18.15 21.38
C VAL A 899 11.82 -17.68 19.93
N ARG A 900 11.25 -16.50 19.67
CA ARG A 900 11.21 -15.90 18.32
C ARG A 900 12.60 -15.43 17.82
N HIS A 901 13.54 -15.27 18.71
CA HIS A 901 14.91 -14.88 18.48
C HIS A 901 15.75 -15.28 19.69
N GLY A 902 17.02 -15.55 19.48
CA GLY A 902 17.90 -16.03 20.54
C GLY A 902 19.33 -16.18 20.05
N ASP A 903 20.05 -17.16 20.58
CA ASP A 903 21.37 -17.53 20.06
C ASP A 903 21.22 -18.60 18.98
N PRO A 904 21.54 -18.30 17.69
CA PRO A 904 21.41 -19.29 16.62
C PRO A 904 22.23 -20.56 16.85
N ARG A 905 23.31 -20.51 17.63
CA ARG A 905 24.16 -21.65 17.94
C ARG A 905 23.40 -22.78 18.65
N THR A 906 22.40 -22.43 19.46
CA THR A 906 21.55 -23.43 20.16
C THR A 906 20.79 -24.32 19.22
N LEU A 907 20.38 -23.83 18.03
CA LEU A 907 19.71 -24.62 17.00
C LEU A 907 20.68 -25.45 16.16
N LEU A 908 21.96 -25.13 16.18
CA LEU A 908 23.00 -25.76 15.39
C LEU A 908 23.75 -26.84 16.17
N GLY A 909 23.31 -27.16 17.39
CA GLY A 909 23.93 -28.19 18.25
C GLY A 909 25.09 -27.66 19.12
N GLY A 910 25.27 -26.35 19.19
CA GLY A 910 26.18 -25.70 20.17
C GLY A 910 25.52 -25.75 21.55
N GLY A 911 26.11 -26.45 22.51
CA GLY A 911 25.64 -26.49 23.91
C GLY A 911 25.63 -25.08 24.53
N GLU A 912 24.95 -24.96 25.72
CA GLU A 912 24.82 -23.71 26.50
C GLU A 912 26.13 -22.99 26.76
#